data_cc38885cf173308c5d20f4ad4bc50ff6
#
_entry.id   cc38885cf173308c5d20f4ad4bc50ff6
#
_cell.length_a   1.000
_cell.length_b   1.000
_cell.length_c   1.000
_cell.angle_alpha   90.00
_cell.angle_beta   90.00
_cell.angle_gamma   90.00
#
_symmetry.space_group_name_H-M   'P 1'
#
loop_
_entity.id
_entity.type
_entity.pdbx_description
1 polymer ?
#
loop_
_entity_poly.entity_id
_entity_poly.type
_entity_poly.pdbx_seq_one_letter_code
_entity_poly.pdbx_strand_id
1 'polypeptide(L)'
;LLEMDLKCITWILLIVVHVNPDMFAQVNCLATDDAPQKTNLFFYKSSSGLVFYSSTDGLVTFDGQHTRIYHPATHRMYGQNLQSNFYIDSIGRIWFTTYESLNYYDPRTDDLDYMFMISSSGDTIKENYCTFHQEGHNLYLKAGKEIFVMDVSTKRILHSYPIDFSKLHDLALLRTDDHQYITGVGAKGYVIYKIEPANSVSLIDSGSINGTSILNHHDGLCWIGDAEGKIHYYDAKTSKIFYSKQVSNALVNSISYLSDTKLLISGRSNQLYVFDIHTRSIIDSIVFSSTPFNTPVKLLLTPFVDRDSTLWVGSDGQGVLFHNFSKTKFKHFLGSTNGNKSTSIIKLFQQGDKSLITLNRKGGILWISESGHKLYQWNTLPSGISDFTANTGVQLNDRQILFASYGRLYVLDLHSKGISVLSGPAKAKQLEIGQLERLFNGKIIVSCFGDLMQEIILEGNTYSLQPYGDLSKYSDNTTYFKIDQHNRLYISNDELSILVFVPSSDGTSHVFERELKVTGGIRGLCEDPQTNAVYISNSQGLFRINRETWTFEQVKGKDNILTQTIYSVLADDDGNLWLSSNKGLMKYVPGTDEVRVFTEMDGIQALEYNTHAYLKTEDGHMLFGGVNGLNYFHPKEVKFSTKPAPVYISEMLINDEIDSTYNVPQYIENVNLNYSQNTISFEFHAIDYADPKATRVMYKLVGVDEDYVQSKTAQGFARYTNLSPGRYTFSILGMNSDGHWNETPRTFQIRVHPPFYLTWWFISISSLAIISLLYWTVRSYYRRKLEKKNQLLREQALIIKNQQAIEHERTRIASEMHDDLGSGLTTIRYLSDKALMQAKDTEEAEQIQ
;
A
#
# COMPACT_ATOMS: atom_id res chain seq x y z
N LEU A 1 0.03 26.05 -28.61
CA LEU A 1 -0.01 24.58 -28.33
C LEU A 1 1.28 23.85 -28.75
N LEU A 2 2.37 24.58 -29.03
CA LEU A 2 3.66 24.00 -29.47
C LEU A 2 4.87 24.48 -28.62
N GLU A 3 4.61 25.12 -27.46
CA GLU A 3 5.69 25.62 -26.58
C GLU A 3 5.62 25.13 -25.13
N MET A 4 4.79 24.12 -24.83
CA MET A 4 4.68 23.60 -23.47
C MET A 4 5.38 22.25 -23.21
N ASP A 5 5.94 21.59 -24.21
CA ASP A 5 6.46 20.22 -24.08
C ASP A 5 7.96 20.07 -23.78
N LEU A 6 8.75 21.14 -23.86
CA LEU A 6 10.21 21.02 -23.65
C LEU A 6 10.67 21.12 -22.20
N LYS A 7 9.83 21.58 -21.27
CA LYS A 7 10.18 21.65 -19.84
C LYS A 7 9.74 20.43 -19.03
N CYS A 8 8.81 19.63 -19.52
CA CYS A 8 8.47 18.34 -18.92
C CYS A 8 9.46 17.21 -19.26
N ILE A 9 10.12 17.30 -20.42
CA ILE A 9 11.11 16.30 -20.85
C ILE A 9 12.42 16.41 -20.05
N THR A 10 12.76 17.58 -19.53
CA THR A 10 14.00 17.81 -18.77
C THR A 10 13.94 17.31 -17.32
N TRP A 11 12.73 16.98 -16.78
CA TRP A 11 12.57 16.40 -15.44
C TRP A 11 12.45 14.87 -15.44
N ILE A 12 12.22 14.25 -16.59
CA ILE A 12 12.21 12.78 -16.76
C ILE A 12 13.65 12.24 -16.92
N LEU A 13 14.64 13.10 -17.19
CA LEU A 13 16.00 12.70 -17.52
C LEU A 13 16.95 12.59 -16.33
N LEU A 14 16.47 12.58 -15.09
CA LEU A 14 17.32 12.50 -13.88
C LEU A 14 16.93 11.43 -12.84
N ILE A 15 16.08 10.47 -13.21
CA ILE A 15 16.01 9.20 -12.49
C ILE A 15 16.82 8.18 -13.29
N VAL A 16 18.11 8.37 -13.37
CA VAL A 16 19.03 7.25 -13.56
C VAL A 16 18.98 6.46 -12.27
N VAL A 17 18.08 5.51 -12.21
CA VAL A 17 18.16 4.43 -11.23
C VAL A 17 19.49 3.72 -11.57
N HIS A 18 20.54 4.03 -10.83
CA HIS A 18 21.72 3.18 -10.78
C HIS A 18 21.28 1.89 -10.11
N VAL A 19 20.76 0.97 -10.89
CA VAL A 19 20.52 -0.40 -10.45
C VAL A 19 21.89 -1.05 -10.39
N ASN A 20 22.42 -1.21 -9.18
CA ASN A 20 23.70 -1.92 -8.97
C ASN A 20 23.48 -3.41 -9.24
N PRO A 21 24.46 -4.11 -9.86
CA PRO A 21 24.33 -5.51 -10.27
C PRO A 21 24.16 -6.53 -9.13
N ASP A 22 24.26 -6.10 -7.87
CA ASP A 22 24.09 -6.97 -6.70
C ASP A 22 22.84 -6.63 -5.86
N MET A 23 21.90 -5.86 -6.37
CA MET A 23 20.63 -5.61 -5.70
C MET A 23 19.74 -6.86 -5.79
N PHE A 24 19.86 -7.74 -4.81
CA PHE A 24 18.83 -8.74 -4.56
C PHE A 24 17.57 -8.04 -4.09
N ALA A 25 16.70 -7.71 -5.01
CA ALA A 25 15.39 -7.21 -4.65
C ALA A 25 14.64 -8.32 -3.92
N GLN A 26 14.32 -8.10 -2.65
CA GLN A 26 13.39 -8.96 -1.93
C GLN A 26 12.01 -8.71 -2.55
N VAL A 27 11.48 -9.72 -3.22
CA VAL A 27 10.23 -9.60 -3.96
C VAL A 27 9.09 -10.06 -3.09
N ASN A 28 8.12 -9.17 -2.90
CA ASN A 28 6.89 -9.51 -2.24
C ASN A 28 6.00 -10.28 -3.20
N CYS A 29 5.48 -11.40 -2.71
CA CYS A 29 4.48 -12.17 -3.42
C CYS A 29 3.10 -11.73 -2.95
N LEU A 30 2.16 -11.55 -3.86
CA LEU A 30 0.73 -11.55 -3.56
C LEU A 30 0.37 -12.96 -3.07
N ALA A 31 0.67 -13.25 -1.81
CA ALA A 31 0.16 -14.40 -1.14
C ALA A 31 -1.24 -14.04 -0.65
N THR A 32 -2.19 -14.10 -1.51
CA THR A 32 -3.58 -14.13 -1.09
C THR A 32 -4.01 -15.58 -1.16
N ASP A 33 -4.57 -16.08 -0.09
CA ASP A 33 -5.20 -17.41 -0.06
C ASP A 33 -6.28 -17.54 -1.16
N ASP A 34 -6.73 -16.40 -1.71
CA ASP A 34 -7.74 -16.27 -2.74
C ASP A 34 -7.19 -16.02 -4.16
N ALA A 35 -5.89 -15.84 -4.35
CA ALA A 35 -5.35 -15.64 -5.69
C ALA A 35 -5.36 -16.96 -6.48
N PRO A 36 -5.84 -16.96 -7.75
CA PRO A 36 -5.76 -18.14 -8.58
C PRO A 36 -4.30 -18.59 -8.71
N GLN A 37 -4.01 -19.80 -8.33
CA GLN A 37 -2.66 -20.40 -8.33
C GLN A 37 -2.08 -20.62 -9.74
N LYS A 38 -2.79 -20.22 -10.79
CA LYS A 38 -2.45 -20.56 -12.16
C LYS A 38 -1.92 -19.35 -12.92
N THR A 39 -1.10 -19.64 -13.89
CA THR A 39 -0.36 -18.74 -14.80
C THR A 39 -0.99 -17.38 -15.05
N ASN A 40 -0.29 -16.32 -14.67
CA ASN A 40 -0.68 -14.94 -14.94
C ASN A 40 0.22 -14.38 -16.05
N LEU A 41 -0.36 -14.00 -17.18
CA LEU A 41 0.40 -13.64 -18.37
C LEU A 41 0.53 -12.15 -18.62
N PHE A 42 -0.51 -11.38 -18.34
CA PHE A 42 -0.58 -9.96 -18.71
C PHE A 42 -1.15 -9.10 -17.60
N PHE A 43 -0.70 -7.85 -17.54
CA PHE A 43 -1.09 -6.89 -16.52
C PHE A 43 -1.54 -5.58 -17.14
N TYR A 44 -2.47 -4.92 -16.48
CA TYR A 44 -2.87 -3.55 -16.75
C TYR A 44 -3.23 -2.84 -15.46
N LYS A 45 -2.73 -1.61 -15.25
CA LYS A 45 -3.12 -0.76 -14.12
C LYS A 45 -4.00 0.39 -14.61
N SER A 46 -5.22 0.47 -14.08
CA SER A 46 -6.17 1.52 -14.41
C SER A 46 -5.79 2.88 -13.80
N SER A 47 -6.44 3.94 -14.26
CA SER A 47 -6.30 5.29 -13.66
C SER A 47 -6.84 5.37 -12.23
N SER A 48 -7.76 4.49 -11.85
CA SER A 48 -8.25 4.36 -10.46
C SER A 48 -7.26 3.66 -9.53
N GLY A 49 -6.17 3.11 -10.06
CA GLY A 49 -5.17 2.36 -9.32
C GLY A 49 -5.38 0.85 -9.32
N LEU A 50 -6.54 0.33 -9.74
CA LEU A 50 -6.78 -1.11 -9.85
C LEU A 50 -5.83 -1.78 -10.83
N VAL A 51 -5.29 -2.92 -10.44
CA VAL A 51 -4.51 -3.78 -11.32
C VAL A 51 -5.40 -4.90 -11.84
N PHE A 52 -5.41 -5.04 -13.16
CA PHE A 52 -6.06 -6.13 -13.88
C PHE A 52 -4.99 -7.09 -14.34
N TYR A 53 -5.24 -8.38 -14.18
CA TYR A 53 -4.35 -9.39 -14.72
C TYR A 53 -5.11 -10.61 -15.27
N SER A 54 -4.49 -11.27 -16.22
CA SER A 54 -5.03 -12.45 -16.83
C SER A 54 -4.69 -13.69 -16.01
N SER A 55 -5.62 -14.63 -15.92
CA SER A 55 -5.38 -15.94 -15.33
C SER A 55 -6.03 -17.04 -16.18
N THR A 56 -5.73 -18.29 -15.87
CA THR A 56 -6.40 -19.44 -16.49
C THR A 56 -7.88 -19.53 -16.09
N ASP A 57 -8.25 -18.91 -14.97
CA ASP A 57 -9.60 -18.96 -14.43
C ASP A 57 -10.46 -17.76 -14.89
N GLY A 58 -9.86 -16.78 -15.55
CA GLY A 58 -10.56 -15.60 -16.07
C GLY A 58 -9.81 -14.29 -15.86
N LEU A 59 -10.54 -13.18 -15.94
CA LEU A 59 -10.05 -11.84 -15.62
C LEU A 59 -10.01 -11.67 -14.11
N VAL A 60 -8.92 -11.11 -13.61
CA VAL A 60 -8.73 -10.85 -12.18
C VAL A 60 -8.45 -9.38 -11.95
N THR A 61 -9.06 -8.81 -10.92
CA THR A 61 -8.75 -7.46 -10.44
C THR A 61 -8.15 -7.53 -9.03
N PHE A 62 -7.20 -6.64 -8.76
CA PHE A 62 -6.56 -6.50 -7.46
C PHE A 62 -6.47 -5.03 -7.09
N ASP A 63 -6.89 -4.70 -5.88
CA ASP A 63 -6.96 -3.34 -5.34
C ASP A 63 -5.88 -3.05 -4.28
N GLY A 64 -4.99 -4.01 -4.02
CA GLY A 64 -3.97 -3.94 -2.98
C GLY A 64 -4.36 -4.68 -1.70
N GLN A 65 -5.64 -4.98 -1.49
CA GLN A 65 -6.17 -5.71 -0.34
C GLN A 65 -6.93 -6.98 -0.77
N HIS A 66 -7.81 -6.87 -1.78
CA HIS A 66 -8.70 -7.93 -2.22
C HIS A 66 -8.47 -8.28 -3.68
N THR A 67 -8.70 -9.54 -3.97
CA THR A 67 -8.68 -10.10 -5.32
C THR A 67 -10.11 -10.47 -5.72
N ARG A 68 -10.56 -10.01 -6.91
CA ARG A 68 -11.86 -10.40 -7.47
C ARG A 68 -11.65 -11.11 -8.80
N ILE A 69 -12.30 -12.26 -8.96
CA ILE A 69 -12.17 -13.11 -10.15
C ILE A 69 -13.47 -13.05 -10.95
N TYR A 70 -13.35 -12.73 -12.23
CA TYR A 70 -14.44 -12.75 -13.20
C TYR A 70 -14.34 -14.03 -14.02
N HIS A 71 -15.25 -14.96 -13.76
CA HIS A 71 -15.26 -16.29 -14.35
C HIS A 71 -16.49 -16.49 -15.25
N PRO A 72 -16.41 -17.25 -16.36
CA PRO A 72 -17.54 -17.48 -17.27
C PRO A 72 -18.78 -18.10 -16.62
N ALA A 73 -18.62 -18.83 -15.51
CA ALA A 73 -19.74 -19.40 -14.77
C ALA A 73 -20.57 -18.37 -13.98
N THR A 74 -19.97 -17.22 -13.68
CA THR A 74 -20.59 -16.17 -12.84
C THR A 74 -20.82 -14.86 -13.57
N HIS A 75 -20.14 -14.65 -14.70
CA HIS A 75 -20.19 -13.41 -15.47
C HIS A 75 -20.37 -13.70 -16.96
N ARG A 76 -20.89 -12.73 -17.71
CA ARG A 76 -21.09 -12.85 -19.15
C ARG A 76 -19.77 -12.73 -19.92
N MET A 77 -18.96 -13.78 -19.86
CA MET A 77 -17.67 -13.93 -20.53
C MET A 77 -17.67 -15.29 -21.27
N TYR A 78 -16.99 -15.39 -22.40
CA TYR A 78 -16.86 -16.65 -23.12
C TYR A 78 -15.40 -17.11 -23.15
N GLY A 79 -15.14 -18.35 -22.72
CA GLY A 79 -13.81 -18.92 -22.51
C GLY A 79 -13.16 -18.47 -21.18
N GLN A 80 -12.25 -19.26 -20.67
CA GLN A 80 -11.61 -19.04 -19.36
C GLN A 80 -10.20 -18.49 -19.49
N ASN A 81 -9.38 -19.15 -20.29
CA ASN A 81 -7.94 -18.92 -20.39
C ASN A 81 -7.65 -17.63 -21.18
N LEU A 82 -7.25 -16.55 -20.50
CA LEU A 82 -6.88 -15.29 -21.13
C LEU A 82 -5.51 -15.44 -21.83
N GLN A 83 -5.44 -15.08 -23.09
CA GLN A 83 -4.31 -15.34 -23.99
C GLN A 83 -3.63 -14.07 -24.53
N SER A 84 -4.02 -12.87 -24.05
CA SER A 84 -3.52 -11.65 -24.68
C SER A 84 -3.37 -10.47 -23.72
N ASN A 85 -2.65 -9.47 -24.20
CA ASN A 85 -2.57 -8.16 -23.56
C ASN A 85 -3.93 -7.49 -23.41
N PHE A 86 -4.03 -6.58 -22.45
CA PHE A 86 -5.18 -5.71 -22.26
C PHE A 86 -5.07 -4.45 -23.12
N TYR A 87 -6.17 -4.07 -23.75
CA TYR A 87 -6.28 -2.87 -24.57
C TYR A 87 -7.46 -2.04 -24.09
N ILE A 88 -7.32 -0.72 -24.15
CA ILE A 88 -8.30 0.20 -23.57
C ILE A 88 -8.86 1.09 -24.67
N ASP A 89 -10.19 1.17 -24.75
CA ASP A 89 -10.85 2.08 -25.67
C ASP A 89 -11.00 3.50 -25.08
N SER A 90 -11.51 4.43 -25.91
CA SER A 90 -11.68 5.82 -25.55
C SER A 90 -12.66 6.09 -24.40
N ILE A 91 -13.52 5.14 -24.09
CA ILE A 91 -14.49 5.22 -23.00
C ILE A 91 -14.04 4.43 -21.76
N GLY A 92 -12.85 3.80 -21.79
CA GLY A 92 -12.24 3.11 -20.67
C GLY A 92 -12.61 1.65 -20.52
N ARG A 93 -13.25 1.02 -21.53
CA ARG A 93 -13.47 -0.44 -21.53
C ARG A 93 -12.15 -1.15 -21.78
N ILE A 94 -11.97 -2.28 -21.12
CA ILE A 94 -10.78 -3.11 -21.18
C ILE A 94 -11.07 -4.30 -22.09
N TRP A 95 -10.38 -4.37 -23.21
CA TRP A 95 -10.51 -5.42 -24.22
C TRP A 95 -9.43 -6.48 -24.03
N PHE A 96 -9.82 -7.75 -24.11
CA PHE A 96 -8.91 -8.89 -23.97
C PHE A 96 -9.46 -10.11 -24.72
N THR A 97 -8.61 -11.09 -24.99
CA THR A 97 -9.05 -12.35 -25.59
C THR A 97 -8.89 -13.50 -24.63
N THR A 98 -9.86 -14.41 -24.67
CA THR A 98 -9.68 -15.80 -24.27
C THR A 98 -9.22 -16.60 -25.51
N TYR A 99 -8.92 -17.88 -25.36
CA TYR A 99 -8.63 -18.72 -26.53
C TYR A 99 -9.78 -18.76 -27.54
N GLU A 100 -11.02 -18.56 -27.10
CA GLU A 100 -12.26 -18.83 -27.82
C GLU A 100 -12.99 -17.58 -28.31
N SER A 101 -12.71 -16.40 -27.80
CA SER A 101 -13.46 -15.17 -28.09
C SER A 101 -12.70 -13.88 -27.78
N LEU A 102 -13.21 -12.77 -28.34
CA LEU A 102 -12.86 -11.41 -27.90
C LEU A 102 -13.86 -10.97 -26.83
N ASN A 103 -13.36 -10.56 -25.68
CA ASN A 103 -14.14 -10.08 -24.55
C ASN A 103 -13.81 -8.62 -24.24
N TYR A 104 -14.72 -7.94 -23.56
CA TYR A 104 -14.44 -6.64 -22.96
C TYR A 104 -15.13 -6.50 -21.61
N TYR A 105 -14.49 -5.74 -20.73
CA TYR A 105 -14.98 -5.37 -19.42
C TYR A 105 -15.20 -3.86 -19.37
N ASP A 106 -16.37 -3.41 -18.93
CA ASP A 106 -16.68 -2.01 -18.65
C ASP A 106 -16.56 -1.75 -17.13
N PRO A 107 -15.50 -1.09 -16.66
CA PRO A 107 -15.31 -0.88 -15.23
C PRO A 107 -16.34 0.08 -14.61
N ARG A 108 -17.12 0.84 -15.39
CA ARG A 108 -18.12 1.78 -14.88
C ARG A 108 -19.42 1.10 -14.51
N THR A 109 -19.74 -0.01 -15.18
CA THR A 109 -20.95 -0.79 -14.96
C THR A 109 -20.69 -2.13 -14.32
N ASP A 110 -19.40 -2.54 -14.21
CA ASP A 110 -18.95 -3.86 -13.79
C ASP A 110 -19.47 -4.98 -14.71
N ASP A 111 -19.70 -4.65 -15.97
CA ASP A 111 -20.24 -5.60 -16.96
C ASP A 111 -19.14 -6.19 -17.81
N LEU A 112 -19.28 -7.49 -18.07
CA LEU A 112 -18.50 -8.23 -19.07
C LEU A 112 -19.40 -8.61 -20.22
N ASP A 113 -18.84 -8.55 -21.44
CA ASP A 113 -19.50 -9.05 -22.65
C ASP A 113 -18.46 -9.57 -23.63
N TYR A 114 -18.92 -10.33 -24.65
CA TYR A 114 -18.03 -10.96 -25.62
C TYR A 114 -18.58 -10.88 -27.04
N MET A 115 -17.69 -11.09 -27.99
CA MET A 115 -18.07 -11.20 -29.41
C MET A 115 -17.18 -12.20 -30.13
N PHE A 116 -17.73 -12.75 -31.24
CA PHE A 116 -17.01 -13.63 -32.15
C PHE A 116 -16.68 -12.90 -33.44
N MET A 117 -15.53 -13.22 -34.01
CA MET A 117 -15.22 -12.85 -35.41
C MET A 117 -15.90 -13.81 -36.39
N ILE A 118 -16.22 -13.27 -37.57
CA ILE A 118 -16.75 -14.02 -38.67
C ILE A 118 -15.64 -14.12 -39.73
N SER A 119 -15.31 -15.33 -40.14
CA SER A 119 -14.29 -15.58 -41.17
C SER A 119 -14.68 -15.02 -42.52
N SER A 120 -13.72 -14.90 -43.39
CA SER A 120 -13.95 -14.54 -44.78
C SER A 120 -14.88 -15.54 -45.54
N SER A 121 -15.00 -16.79 -45.04
CA SER A 121 -15.97 -17.80 -45.52
C SER A 121 -17.37 -17.67 -44.94
N GLY A 122 -17.60 -16.77 -43.97
CA GLY A 122 -18.89 -16.57 -43.31
C GLY A 122 -19.09 -17.38 -42.02
N ASP A 123 -18.10 -18.16 -41.60
CA ASP A 123 -18.20 -19.03 -40.43
C ASP A 123 -17.83 -18.26 -39.13
N THR A 124 -18.53 -18.55 -38.05
CA THR A 124 -18.21 -18.01 -36.74
C THR A 124 -16.95 -18.68 -36.17
N ILE A 125 -15.93 -17.89 -35.89
CA ILE A 125 -14.67 -18.36 -35.33
C ILE A 125 -14.82 -18.47 -33.81
N LYS A 126 -14.44 -19.62 -33.23
CA LYS A 126 -14.52 -19.91 -31.80
C LYS A 126 -13.21 -20.48 -31.24
N GLU A 127 -12.08 -20.14 -31.84
CA GLU A 127 -10.78 -20.64 -31.41
C GLU A 127 -9.64 -19.72 -31.81
N ASN A 128 -8.54 -19.84 -31.10
CA ASN A 128 -7.24 -19.26 -31.45
C ASN A 128 -7.27 -17.72 -31.54
N TYR A 129 -7.94 -17.07 -30.56
CA TYR A 129 -7.96 -15.62 -30.43
C TYR A 129 -6.71 -15.13 -29.70
N CYS A 130 -6.14 -14.02 -30.18
CA CYS A 130 -5.06 -13.31 -29.55
C CYS A 130 -5.04 -11.85 -30.03
N THR A 131 -5.20 -10.89 -29.13
CA THR A 131 -4.96 -9.47 -29.43
C THR A 131 -3.48 -9.19 -29.32
N PHE A 132 -2.91 -8.37 -30.22
CA PHE A 132 -1.47 -8.13 -30.23
C PHE A 132 -1.09 -6.66 -30.42
N HIS A 133 -2.01 -5.79 -30.83
CA HIS A 133 -1.70 -4.35 -31.01
C HIS A 133 -2.98 -3.51 -30.95
N GLN A 134 -2.83 -2.25 -30.49
CA GLN A 134 -3.86 -1.21 -30.60
C GLN A 134 -3.25 0.08 -31.15
N GLU A 135 -3.90 0.71 -32.10
CA GLU A 135 -3.57 2.02 -32.63
C GLU A 135 -4.82 2.90 -32.63
N GLY A 136 -4.89 3.87 -31.73
CA GLY A 136 -6.10 4.66 -31.52
C GLY A 136 -7.30 3.79 -31.16
N HIS A 137 -8.34 3.79 -32.04
CA HIS A 137 -9.53 2.94 -31.87
C HIS A 137 -9.40 1.58 -32.56
N ASN A 138 -8.33 1.35 -33.32
CA ASN A 138 -8.15 0.13 -34.08
C ASN A 138 -7.42 -0.93 -33.24
N LEU A 139 -8.10 -2.03 -33.00
CA LEU A 139 -7.55 -3.22 -32.34
C LEU A 139 -7.18 -4.26 -33.39
N TYR A 140 -5.94 -4.74 -33.33
CA TYR A 140 -5.41 -5.81 -34.17
C TYR A 140 -5.48 -7.11 -33.39
N LEU A 141 -6.17 -8.09 -33.94
CA LEU A 141 -6.32 -9.40 -33.30
C LEU A 141 -6.24 -10.54 -34.32
N LYS A 142 -5.72 -11.65 -33.86
CA LYS A 142 -5.79 -12.93 -34.54
C LYS A 142 -7.05 -13.68 -34.07
N ALA A 143 -7.79 -14.28 -34.98
CA ALA A 143 -8.84 -15.25 -34.69
C ALA A 143 -8.81 -16.37 -35.73
N GLY A 144 -8.73 -17.65 -35.28
CA GLY A 144 -8.56 -18.78 -36.17
C GLY A 144 -7.33 -18.66 -37.05
N LYS A 145 -7.55 -18.53 -38.35
CA LYS A 145 -6.51 -18.40 -39.40
C LYS A 145 -6.51 -17.03 -40.06
N GLU A 146 -7.11 -16.04 -39.46
CA GLU A 146 -7.22 -14.70 -40.01
C GLU A 146 -6.78 -13.65 -38.99
N ILE A 147 -6.30 -12.52 -39.51
CA ILE A 147 -6.03 -11.30 -38.72
C ILE A 147 -7.15 -10.32 -38.98
N PHE A 148 -7.68 -9.73 -37.94
CA PHE A 148 -8.72 -8.73 -37.97
C PHE A 148 -8.22 -7.39 -37.46
N VAL A 149 -8.68 -6.32 -38.09
CA VAL A 149 -8.56 -4.94 -37.58
C VAL A 149 -9.97 -4.47 -37.28
N MET A 150 -10.22 -4.17 -36.03
CA MET A 150 -11.56 -3.79 -35.54
C MET A 150 -11.49 -2.39 -34.90
N ASP A 151 -12.47 -1.57 -35.20
CA ASP A 151 -12.73 -0.33 -34.44
C ASP A 151 -13.48 -0.70 -33.14
N VAL A 152 -12.80 -0.56 -32.00
CA VAL A 152 -13.35 -0.91 -30.68
C VAL A 152 -14.46 0.05 -30.21
N SER A 153 -14.52 1.27 -30.74
CA SER A 153 -15.54 2.26 -30.38
C SER A 153 -16.89 1.90 -31.01
N THR A 154 -16.87 1.53 -32.30
CA THR A 154 -18.05 1.14 -33.05
C THR A 154 -18.32 -0.36 -33.05
N LYS A 155 -17.37 -1.16 -32.56
CA LYS A 155 -17.38 -2.65 -32.59
C LYS A 155 -17.50 -3.22 -34.02
N ARG A 156 -16.93 -2.53 -35.01
CA ARG A 156 -16.99 -2.93 -36.44
C ARG A 156 -15.64 -3.46 -36.91
N ILE A 157 -15.66 -4.54 -37.66
CA ILE A 157 -14.48 -5.04 -38.37
C ILE A 157 -14.23 -4.07 -39.53
N LEU A 158 -13.02 -3.51 -39.57
CA LEU A 158 -12.55 -2.63 -40.65
C LEU A 158 -11.92 -3.43 -41.77
N HIS A 159 -11.05 -4.37 -41.42
CA HIS A 159 -10.28 -5.19 -42.35
C HIS A 159 -10.11 -6.61 -41.80
N SER A 160 -9.98 -7.57 -42.71
CA SER A 160 -9.55 -8.94 -42.40
C SER A 160 -8.47 -9.38 -43.39
N TYR A 161 -7.48 -10.10 -42.88
CA TYR A 161 -6.37 -10.62 -43.70
C TYR A 161 -6.35 -12.14 -43.49
N PRO A 162 -6.54 -12.93 -44.56
CA PRO A 162 -6.54 -14.39 -44.48
C PRO A 162 -5.09 -14.93 -44.45
N ILE A 163 -4.45 -14.77 -43.28
CA ILE A 163 -3.09 -15.21 -43.02
C ILE A 163 -3.10 -16.23 -41.88
N ASP A 164 -2.61 -17.42 -42.13
CA ASP A 164 -2.57 -18.50 -41.14
C ASP A 164 -1.38 -18.30 -40.16
N PHE A 165 -1.67 -17.66 -39.04
CA PHE A 165 -0.77 -17.54 -37.90
C PHE A 165 -1.04 -18.56 -36.79
N SER A 166 -1.79 -19.63 -37.07
CA SER A 166 -2.22 -20.59 -36.04
C SER A 166 -1.06 -21.31 -35.33
N LYS A 167 0.12 -21.39 -35.95
CA LYS A 167 1.33 -22.02 -35.39
C LYS A 167 2.29 -21.04 -34.72
N LEU A 168 1.93 -19.75 -34.65
CA LEU A 168 2.74 -18.73 -34.03
C LEU A 168 2.22 -18.45 -32.63
N HIS A 169 3.16 -18.19 -31.70
CA HIS A 169 2.88 -18.03 -30.27
C HIS A 169 2.71 -16.57 -29.90
N ASP A 170 3.50 -15.69 -30.51
CA ASP A 170 3.48 -14.26 -30.22
C ASP A 170 3.49 -13.43 -31.53
N LEU A 171 2.80 -12.30 -31.50
CA LEU A 171 2.57 -11.44 -32.64
C LEU A 171 2.85 -9.98 -32.31
N ALA A 172 3.32 -9.22 -33.29
CA ALA A 172 3.54 -7.79 -33.17
C ALA A 172 3.21 -7.03 -34.46
N LEU A 173 2.81 -5.77 -34.31
CA LEU A 173 2.71 -4.83 -35.42
C LEU A 173 3.93 -3.90 -35.40
N LEU A 174 4.73 -3.94 -36.46
CA LEU A 174 5.86 -3.04 -36.64
C LEU A 174 5.46 -1.91 -37.58
N ARG A 175 5.97 -0.72 -37.33
CA ARG A 175 5.68 0.46 -38.12
C ARG A 175 6.93 1.20 -38.50
N THR A 176 6.99 1.66 -39.75
CA THR A 176 7.93 2.62 -40.27
C THR A 176 7.17 3.84 -40.75
N ASP A 177 7.83 4.90 -41.17
CA ASP A 177 7.17 6.11 -41.71
C ASP A 177 6.25 5.79 -42.88
N ASP A 178 6.65 4.80 -43.71
CA ASP A 178 5.96 4.50 -44.97
C ASP A 178 5.12 3.24 -44.96
N HIS A 179 5.37 2.31 -44.04
CA HIS A 179 4.79 0.96 -44.08
C HIS A 179 4.47 0.37 -42.70
N GLN A 180 3.50 -0.54 -42.70
CA GLN A 180 3.15 -1.36 -41.52
C GLN A 180 3.43 -2.84 -41.83
N TYR A 181 3.90 -3.56 -40.81
CA TYR A 181 4.24 -4.97 -40.95
C TYR A 181 3.60 -5.77 -39.79
N ILE A 182 3.01 -6.92 -40.12
CA ILE A 182 2.57 -7.89 -39.14
C ILE A 182 3.64 -8.96 -39.03
N THR A 183 4.18 -9.14 -37.85
CA THR A 183 5.19 -10.17 -37.61
C THR A 183 4.71 -11.15 -36.54
N GLY A 184 5.16 -12.39 -36.67
CA GLY A 184 4.88 -13.40 -35.67
C GLY A 184 6.05 -14.36 -35.52
N VAL A 185 6.17 -14.91 -34.31
CA VAL A 185 7.22 -15.86 -33.92
C VAL A 185 6.60 -17.16 -33.37
N GLY A 186 7.28 -18.25 -33.59
CA GLY A 186 6.84 -19.56 -33.11
C GLY A 186 7.90 -20.66 -33.28
N ALA A 187 7.56 -21.87 -32.86
CA ALA A 187 8.48 -23.01 -32.85
C ALA A 187 9.11 -23.37 -34.21
N LYS A 188 8.49 -22.95 -35.32
CA LYS A 188 9.01 -23.20 -36.66
C LYS A 188 9.75 -22.02 -37.27
N GLY A 189 9.86 -20.92 -36.59
CA GLY A 189 10.52 -19.73 -37.06
C GLY A 189 9.71 -18.47 -36.87
N TYR A 190 10.13 -17.41 -37.57
CA TYR A 190 9.39 -16.17 -37.63
C TYR A 190 8.89 -15.91 -39.06
N VAL A 191 7.83 -15.09 -39.17
CA VAL A 191 7.29 -14.60 -40.44
C VAL A 191 6.98 -13.11 -40.33
N ILE A 192 7.16 -12.40 -41.46
CA ILE A 192 6.89 -10.98 -41.56
C ILE A 192 6.11 -10.68 -42.82
N TYR A 193 4.94 -10.09 -42.66
CA TYR A 193 4.09 -9.65 -43.75
C TYR A 193 4.02 -8.11 -43.74
N LYS A 194 4.13 -7.53 -44.94
CA LYS A 194 3.86 -6.12 -45.17
C LYS A 194 2.39 -5.90 -45.47
N ILE A 195 1.78 -4.90 -44.86
CA ILE A 195 0.44 -4.43 -45.20
C ILE A 195 0.55 -3.51 -46.40
N GLU A 196 -0.09 -3.88 -47.49
CA GLU A 196 -0.08 -3.08 -48.73
C GLU A 196 -1.28 -2.11 -48.76
N PRO A 197 -1.20 -0.99 -49.58
CA PRO A 197 -2.24 0.04 -49.64
C PRO A 197 -3.64 -0.45 -49.99
N ALA A 198 -3.76 -1.57 -50.69
CA ALA A 198 -5.05 -2.16 -51.07
C ALA A 198 -5.65 -3.11 -50.04
N ASN A 199 -5.21 -3.01 -48.74
CA ASN A 199 -5.61 -3.94 -47.67
C ASN A 199 -5.29 -5.42 -47.99
N SER A 200 -4.26 -5.64 -48.75
CA SER A 200 -3.67 -6.94 -49.00
C SER A 200 -2.34 -7.05 -48.19
N VAL A 201 -1.80 -8.24 -48.10
CA VAL A 201 -0.55 -8.48 -47.37
C VAL A 201 0.40 -9.27 -48.25
N SER A 202 1.67 -8.92 -48.19
CA SER A 202 2.75 -9.62 -48.90
C SER A 202 3.78 -10.16 -47.89
N LEU A 203 4.14 -11.43 -48.07
CA LEU A 203 5.22 -12.04 -47.26
C LEU A 203 6.55 -11.42 -47.70
N ILE A 204 7.28 -10.84 -46.72
CA ILE A 204 8.56 -10.21 -46.99
C ILE A 204 9.71 -11.07 -46.59
N ASP A 205 9.61 -11.66 -45.39
CA ASP A 205 10.69 -12.44 -44.81
C ASP A 205 10.17 -13.57 -43.91
N SER A 206 10.97 -14.64 -43.82
CA SER A 206 10.74 -15.70 -42.86
C SER A 206 12.08 -16.35 -42.52
N GLY A 207 12.24 -16.79 -41.30
CA GLY A 207 13.46 -17.44 -40.82
C GLY A 207 13.20 -18.58 -39.86
N SER A 208 14.24 -19.37 -39.60
CA SER A 208 14.17 -20.59 -38.78
C SER A 208 14.44 -20.38 -37.29
N ILE A 209 14.46 -19.13 -36.77
CA ILE A 209 14.63 -18.90 -35.35
C ILE A 209 13.41 -19.45 -34.62
N ASN A 210 13.65 -20.37 -33.69
CA ASN A 210 12.60 -20.89 -32.79
C ASN A 210 12.20 -19.80 -31.78
N GLY A 211 11.43 -18.79 -32.28
CA GLY A 211 11.02 -17.62 -31.52
C GLY A 211 9.94 -17.94 -30.50
N THR A 212 10.10 -17.39 -29.32
CA THR A 212 9.19 -17.58 -28.17
C THR A 212 8.47 -16.30 -27.76
N SER A 213 9.08 -15.13 -28.03
CA SER A 213 8.52 -13.82 -27.72
C SER A 213 8.98 -12.77 -28.70
N ILE A 214 8.17 -11.73 -28.88
CA ILE A 214 8.50 -10.58 -29.73
C ILE A 214 8.10 -9.27 -29.04
N LEU A 215 8.97 -8.28 -29.10
CA LEU A 215 8.73 -6.92 -28.56
C LEU A 215 9.00 -5.88 -29.62
N ASN A 216 8.01 -5.07 -29.90
CA ASN A 216 8.17 -3.91 -30.79
C ASN A 216 9.18 -2.93 -30.28
N HIS A 217 9.99 -2.40 -31.19
CA HIS A 217 10.77 -1.21 -31.01
C HIS A 217 10.32 -0.17 -32.04
N HIS A 218 10.81 1.05 -31.99
CA HIS A 218 10.43 2.08 -32.96
C HIS A 218 10.97 1.79 -34.36
N ASP A 219 10.36 2.38 -35.38
CA ASP A 219 10.84 2.47 -36.75
C ASP A 219 11.08 1.12 -37.47
N GLY A 220 10.16 0.16 -37.27
CA GLY A 220 10.23 -1.15 -37.92
C GLY A 220 11.19 -2.15 -37.28
N LEU A 221 11.78 -1.79 -36.17
CA LEU A 221 12.68 -2.65 -35.39
C LEU A 221 11.93 -3.47 -34.34
N CYS A 222 12.41 -4.67 -34.02
CA CYS A 222 11.88 -5.48 -32.93
C CYS A 222 12.95 -6.34 -32.27
N TRP A 223 12.65 -6.76 -31.05
CA TRP A 223 13.39 -7.78 -30.30
C TRP A 223 12.68 -9.10 -30.39
N ILE A 224 13.39 -10.17 -30.71
CA ILE A 224 12.86 -11.54 -30.74
C ILE A 224 13.63 -12.36 -29.70
N GLY A 225 12.93 -12.99 -28.79
CA GLY A 225 13.46 -14.01 -27.87
C GLY A 225 13.32 -15.38 -28.46
N ASP A 226 14.28 -16.27 -28.21
CA ASP A 226 14.25 -17.63 -28.73
C ASP A 226 14.25 -18.70 -27.62
N ALA A 227 14.04 -19.95 -28.03
CA ALA A 227 14.02 -21.12 -27.15
C ALA A 227 15.43 -21.53 -26.64
N GLU A 228 16.48 -21.06 -27.27
CA GLU A 228 17.89 -21.27 -26.88
C GLU A 228 18.40 -20.24 -25.85
N GLY A 229 17.57 -19.26 -25.48
CA GLY A 229 17.90 -18.21 -24.50
C GLY A 229 18.62 -17.02 -25.08
N LYS A 230 18.53 -16.80 -26.38
CA LYS A 230 19.06 -15.62 -27.06
C LYS A 230 17.98 -14.58 -27.29
N ILE A 231 18.42 -13.31 -27.40
CA ILE A 231 17.64 -12.23 -27.96
C ILE A 231 18.26 -11.79 -29.28
N HIS A 232 17.40 -11.47 -30.25
CA HIS A 232 17.77 -11.05 -31.58
C HIS A 232 17.15 -9.68 -31.84
N TYR A 233 17.93 -8.77 -32.43
CA TYR A 233 17.47 -7.44 -32.86
C TYR A 233 17.27 -7.45 -34.36
N TYR A 234 16.03 -7.37 -34.79
CA TYR A 234 15.61 -7.50 -36.18
C TYR A 234 15.09 -6.17 -36.74
N ASP A 235 15.41 -5.89 -38.02
CA ASP A 235 14.92 -4.76 -38.77
C ASP A 235 14.05 -5.22 -39.96
N ALA A 236 12.78 -4.82 -39.93
CA ALA A 236 11.83 -5.14 -40.99
C ALA A 236 12.08 -4.41 -42.31
N LYS A 237 12.74 -3.24 -42.31
CA LYS A 237 13.08 -2.48 -43.52
C LYS A 237 14.11 -3.22 -44.34
N THR A 238 15.11 -3.78 -43.71
CA THR A 238 16.24 -4.43 -44.40
C THR A 238 16.12 -5.96 -44.40
N SER A 239 15.13 -6.50 -43.70
CA SER A 239 14.93 -7.94 -43.51
C SER A 239 16.18 -8.63 -42.93
N LYS A 240 16.83 -8.01 -41.94
CA LYS A 240 18.08 -8.52 -41.37
C LYS A 240 18.07 -8.51 -39.84
N ILE A 241 18.74 -9.49 -39.27
CA ILE A 241 19.10 -9.53 -37.85
C ILE A 241 20.41 -8.80 -37.68
N PHE A 242 20.40 -7.65 -37.01
CA PHE A 242 21.58 -6.86 -36.73
C PHE A 242 22.44 -7.40 -35.60
N TYR A 243 21.79 -8.04 -34.64
CA TYR A 243 22.44 -8.43 -33.40
C TYR A 243 21.77 -9.64 -32.77
N SER A 244 22.58 -10.52 -32.17
CA SER A 244 22.13 -11.68 -31.40
C SER A 244 22.99 -11.82 -30.16
N LYS A 245 22.38 -12.07 -29.00
CA LYS A 245 23.08 -12.21 -27.72
C LYS A 245 22.46 -13.31 -26.87
N GLN A 246 23.30 -14.17 -26.31
CA GLN A 246 22.91 -15.11 -25.25
C GLN A 246 22.66 -14.34 -23.98
N VAL A 247 21.46 -14.46 -23.42
CA VAL A 247 21.04 -13.79 -22.18
C VAL A 247 20.67 -14.77 -21.07
N SER A 248 20.30 -16.00 -21.43
CA SER A 248 19.92 -17.04 -20.49
C SER A 248 20.38 -18.42 -21.02
N ASN A 249 20.55 -19.38 -20.14
CA ASN A 249 20.80 -20.79 -20.52
C ASN A 249 19.48 -21.56 -20.75
N ALA A 250 18.33 -20.88 -20.61
CA ALA A 250 17.00 -21.41 -20.83
C ALA A 250 16.22 -20.48 -21.80
N LEU A 251 15.09 -20.95 -22.33
CA LEU A 251 14.29 -20.16 -23.26
C LEU A 251 13.97 -18.75 -22.72
N VAL A 252 13.92 -17.76 -23.60
CA VAL A 252 13.38 -16.43 -23.32
C VAL A 252 11.86 -16.52 -23.39
N ASN A 253 11.21 -16.34 -22.25
CA ASN A 253 9.75 -16.47 -22.18
C ASN A 253 9.04 -15.19 -22.59
N SER A 254 9.58 -14.04 -22.16
CA SER A 254 9.04 -12.71 -22.51
C SER A 254 10.12 -11.65 -22.45
N ILE A 255 9.95 -10.61 -23.26
CA ILE A 255 10.76 -9.39 -23.28
C ILE A 255 9.82 -8.20 -23.07
N SER A 256 10.17 -7.27 -22.19
CA SER A 256 9.42 -6.03 -21.97
C SER A 256 10.35 -4.86 -21.68
N TYR A 257 9.85 -3.63 -21.80
CA TYR A 257 10.63 -2.44 -21.44
C TYR A 257 10.63 -2.21 -19.92
N LEU A 258 11.81 -1.99 -19.37
CA LEU A 258 11.98 -1.37 -18.05
C LEU A 258 12.04 0.16 -18.19
N SER A 259 12.70 0.62 -19.25
CA SER A 259 12.79 2.02 -19.67
C SER A 259 13.11 2.07 -21.17
N ASP A 260 13.18 3.27 -21.76
CA ASP A 260 13.54 3.45 -23.18
C ASP A 260 14.91 2.83 -23.55
N THR A 261 15.79 2.64 -22.58
CA THR A 261 17.16 2.11 -22.79
C THR A 261 17.39 0.73 -22.19
N LYS A 262 16.41 0.15 -21.47
CA LYS A 262 16.60 -1.11 -20.74
C LYS A 262 15.44 -2.06 -20.96
N LEU A 263 15.78 -3.32 -21.16
CA LEU A 263 14.83 -4.43 -21.29
C LEU A 263 14.82 -5.30 -20.03
N LEU A 264 13.64 -5.82 -19.70
CA LEU A 264 13.45 -6.93 -18.78
C LEU A 264 13.22 -8.19 -19.59
N ILE A 265 13.99 -9.23 -19.28
CA ILE A 265 13.94 -10.51 -19.99
C ILE A 265 13.63 -11.60 -18.97
N SER A 266 12.52 -12.30 -19.16
CA SER A 266 12.13 -13.46 -18.34
C SER A 266 12.41 -14.76 -19.08
N GLY A 267 12.60 -15.83 -18.30
CA GLY A 267 12.85 -17.17 -18.84
C GLY A 267 12.41 -18.26 -17.85
N ARG A 268 12.75 -19.53 -18.16
CA ARG A 268 12.52 -20.65 -17.23
C ARG A 268 13.52 -20.63 -16.08
N SER A 269 13.43 -19.60 -15.27
CA SER A 269 14.23 -19.43 -14.06
C SER A 269 13.48 -18.55 -13.07
N ASN A 270 14.01 -18.44 -11.85
CA ASN A 270 13.53 -17.48 -10.86
C ASN A 270 14.18 -16.08 -10.99
N GLN A 271 14.75 -15.78 -12.15
CA GLN A 271 15.55 -14.59 -12.39
C GLN A 271 15.03 -13.81 -13.59
N LEU A 272 14.89 -12.48 -13.45
CA LEU A 272 14.73 -11.53 -14.53
C LEU A 272 16.08 -10.90 -14.85
N TYR A 273 16.43 -10.83 -16.12
CA TYR A 273 17.65 -10.15 -16.57
C TYR A 273 17.31 -8.73 -16.98
N VAL A 274 18.14 -7.79 -16.57
CA VAL A 274 18.10 -6.40 -17.02
C VAL A 274 19.16 -6.21 -18.10
N PHE A 275 18.71 -5.97 -19.30
CA PHE A 275 19.57 -5.80 -20.49
C PHE A 275 19.59 -4.33 -20.89
N ASP A 276 20.76 -3.76 -21.05
CA ASP A 276 20.94 -2.40 -21.55
C ASP A 276 21.13 -2.40 -23.07
N ILE A 277 20.27 -1.65 -23.76
CA ILE A 277 20.21 -1.60 -25.23
C ILE A 277 21.47 -0.95 -25.81
N HIS A 278 22.04 0.07 -25.16
CA HIS A 278 23.21 0.80 -25.65
C HIS A 278 24.50 0.00 -25.48
N THR A 279 24.73 -0.53 -24.29
CA THR A 279 25.92 -1.35 -24.02
C THR A 279 25.78 -2.77 -24.55
N ARG A 280 24.59 -3.17 -24.95
CA ARG A 280 24.24 -4.51 -25.46
C ARG A 280 24.69 -5.63 -24.51
N SER A 281 24.49 -5.41 -23.22
CA SER A 281 24.93 -6.34 -22.18
C SER A 281 23.89 -6.47 -21.06
N ILE A 282 23.92 -7.61 -20.38
CA ILE A 282 23.19 -7.75 -19.11
C ILE A 282 23.93 -6.91 -18.10
N ILE A 283 23.23 -5.95 -17.51
CA ILE A 283 23.77 -5.03 -16.50
C ILE A 283 23.34 -5.39 -15.10
N ASP A 284 22.24 -6.17 -14.96
CA ASP A 284 21.68 -6.53 -13.67
C ASP A 284 20.75 -7.75 -13.78
N SER A 285 20.36 -8.30 -12.63
CA SER A 285 19.35 -9.34 -12.55
C SER A 285 18.55 -9.26 -11.25
N ILE A 286 17.25 -9.51 -11.32
CA ILE A 286 16.35 -9.55 -10.19
C ILE A 286 16.04 -11.02 -9.90
N VAL A 287 16.40 -11.50 -8.71
CA VAL A 287 16.20 -12.89 -8.31
C VAL A 287 15.03 -13.03 -7.35
N PHE A 288 14.09 -13.86 -7.68
CA PHE A 288 12.93 -14.18 -6.85
C PHE A 288 13.25 -15.45 -6.04
N SER A 289 13.80 -15.26 -4.84
CA SER A 289 14.44 -16.35 -4.08
C SER A 289 13.48 -17.25 -3.33
N SER A 290 12.35 -16.73 -2.86
CA SER A 290 11.30 -17.52 -2.21
C SER A 290 9.99 -16.74 -2.11
N THR A 291 8.89 -17.47 -2.15
CA THR A 291 7.57 -16.97 -1.79
C THR A 291 7.36 -17.13 -0.28
N PRO A 292 6.29 -16.55 0.30
CA PRO A 292 5.88 -16.83 1.68
C PRO A 292 5.73 -18.33 1.98
N PHE A 293 5.55 -19.16 0.95
CA PHE A 293 5.44 -20.62 1.06
C PHE A 293 6.79 -21.37 0.97
N ASN A 294 7.91 -20.64 0.92
CA ASN A 294 9.27 -21.19 0.84
C ASN A 294 9.50 -22.15 -0.35
N THR A 295 8.71 -22.01 -1.41
CA THR A 295 8.82 -22.78 -2.64
C THR A 295 9.53 -21.95 -3.71
N PRO A 296 10.52 -22.52 -4.42
CA PRO A 296 11.26 -21.78 -5.44
C PRO A 296 10.37 -21.49 -6.64
N VAL A 297 10.42 -20.25 -7.13
CA VAL A 297 9.81 -19.85 -8.40
C VAL A 297 10.51 -20.57 -9.54
N LYS A 298 9.78 -21.30 -10.39
CA LYS A 298 10.34 -22.10 -11.48
C LYS A 298 10.30 -21.41 -12.83
N LEU A 299 9.26 -20.58 -13.04
CA LEU A 299 9.03 -19.91 -14.31
C LEU A 299 8.47 -18.53 -14.03
N LEU A 300 9.13 -17.51 -14.55
CA LEU A 300 8.64 -16.15 -14.61
C LEU A 300 8.01 -15.89 -15.99
N LEU A 301 6.83 -15.28 -15.97
CA LEU A 301 6.07 -14.93 -17.15
C LEU A 301 6.34 -13.49 -17.57
N THR A 302 5.39 -12.83 -18.22
CA THR A 302 5.55 -11.48 -18.75
C THR A 302 5.75 -10.46 -17.62
N PRO A 303 6.91 -9.79 -17.53
CA PRO A 303 7.10 -8.68 -16.61
C PRO A 303 6.42 -7.42 -17.16
N PHE A 304 5.81 -6.66 -16.26
CA PHE A 304 5.19 -5.38 -16.56
C PHE A 304 5.61 -4.34 -15.51
N VAL A 305 6.07 -3.18 -15.95
CA VAL A 305 6.40 -2.06 -15.04
C VAL A 305 5.35 -0.97 -15.21
N ASP A 306 4.68 -0.64 -14.11
CA ASP A 306 3.66 0.40 -14.12
C ASP A 306 4.28 1.82 -13.99
N ARG A 307 3.43 2.84 -14.13
CA ARG A 307 3.83 4.25 -14.06
C ARG A 307 4.37 4.67 -12.68
N ASP A 308 4.10 3.87 -11.64
CA ASP A 308 4.58 4.10 -10.28
C ASP A 308 5.86 3.32 -9.96
N SER A 309 6.53 2.82 -11.00
CA SER A 309 7.75 2.02 -10.90
C SER A 309 7.56 0.72 -10.11
N THR A 310 6.38 0.14 -10.14
CA THR A 310 6.12 -1.19 -9.63
C THR A 310 6.28 -2.20 -10.75
N LEU A 311 7.17 -3.14 -10.56
CA LEU A 311 7.34 -4.32 -11.40
C LEU A 311 6.31 -5.38 -10.97
N TRP A 312 5.54 -5.85 -11.93
CA TRP A 312 4.59 -6.95 -11.81
C TRP A 312 5.07 -8.10 -12.66
N VAL A 313 5.07 -9.30 -12.11
CA VAL A 313 5.52 -10.51 -12.82
C VAL A 313 4.58 -11.66 -12.50
N GLY A 314 4.05 -12.29 -13.52
CA GLY A 314 3.32 -13.56 -13.38
C GLY A 314 4.27 -14.70 -13.08
N SER A 315 3.79 -15.71 -12.39
CA SER A 315 4.53 -16.93 -12.14
C SER A 315 3.70 -18.18 -12.42
N ASP A 316 4.37 -19.26 -12.76
CA ASP A 316 3.69 -20.55 -12.91
C ASP A 316 3.49 -21.20 -11.54
N GLY A 317 2.25 -21.19 -11.04
CA GLY A 317 1.83 -21.87 -9.84
C GLY A 317 2.03 -21.10 -8.53
N GLN A 318 2.47 -19.83 -8.55
CA GLN A 318 2.73 -19.02 -7.35
C GLN A 318 2.05 -17.65 -7.35
N GLY A 319 1.13 -17.42 -8.29
CA GLY A 319 0.38 -16.17 -8.42
C GLY A 319 1.22 -15.04 -8.98
N VAL A 320 0.92 -13.83 -8.55
CA VAL A 320 1.55 -12.58 -9.00
C VAL A 320 2.63 -12.15 -8.02
N LEU A 321 3.82 -11.87 -8.56
CA LEU A 321 4.94 -11.29 -7.83
C LEU A 321 5.01 -9.81 -8.18
N PHE A 322 5.27 -8.96 -7.19
CA PHE A 322 5.49 -7.55 -7.47
C PHE A 322 6.61 -6.96 -6.62
N HIS A 323 7.26 -5.93 -7.14
CA HIS A 323 8.32 -5.19 -6.47
C HIS A 323 8.25 -3.70 -6.87
N ASN A 324 8.22 -2.81 -5.91
CA ASN A 324 8.26 -1.37 -6.18
C ASN A 324 9.68 -0.83 -6.03
N PHE A 325 10.29 -0.41 -7.16
CA PHE A 325 11.66 0.11 -7.16
C PHE A 325 11.84 1.40 -6.35
N SER A 326 10.79 2.20 -6.20
CA SER A 326 10.83 3.45 -5.41
C SER A 326 10.75 3.20 -3.90
N LYS A 327 10.29 2.01 -3.48
CA LYS A 327 10.15 1.65 -2.08
C LYS A 327 11.49 1.24 -1.46
N THR A 328 12.36 0.59 -2.24
CA THR A 328 13.68 0.18 -1.75
C THR A 328 14.54 1.41 -1.48
N LYS A 329 14.72 1.72 -0.19
CA LYS A 329 15.45 2.91 0.30
C LYS A 329 16.85 2.57 0.78
N PHE A 330 17.11 1.29 1.06
CA PHE A 330 18.34 0.80 1.66
C PHE A 330 19.01 -0.22 0.75
N LYS A 331 20.32 -0.06 0.54
CA LYS A 331 21.12 -1.13 -0.06
C LYS A 331 21.30 -2.24 0.97
N HIS A 332 21.17 -3.47 0.52
CA HIS A 332 21.29 -4.66 1.36
C HIS A 332 22.43 -5.56 0.84
N PHE A 333 23.41 -5.86 1.67
CA PHE A 333 24.55 -6.68 1.33
C PHE A 333 24.57 -7.95 2.18
N LEU A 334 25.18 -9.02 1.64
CA LEU A 334 25.44 -10.28 2.33
C LEU A 334 24.19 -11.02 2.83
N GLY A 335 23.04 -10.76 2.21
CA GLY A 335 21.80 -11.49 2.48
C GLY A 335 21.86 -12.95 2.01
N SER A 336 20.87 -13.73 2.42
CA SER A 336 20.71 -15.12 1.95
C SER A 336 20.32 -15.15 0.47
N THR A 337 21.11 -15.86 -0.35
CA THR A 337 20.85 -16.00 -1.78
C THR A 337 21.07 -17.44 -2.23
N ASN A 338 20.18 -17.98 -3.08
CA ASN A 338 20.33 -19.24 -3.80
C ASN A 338 20.84 -20.43 -2.95
N GLY A 339 20.32 -20.58 -1.72
CA GLY A 339 20.71 -21.67 -0.83
C GLY A 339 21.95 -21.43 -0.01
N ASN A 340 22.64 -20.28 -0.14
CA ASN A 340 23.69 -19.87 0.78
C ASN A 340 23.06 -19.41 2.10
N LYS A 341 23.70 -19.78 3.23
CA LYS A 341 23.27 -19.33 4.55
C LYS A 341 23.46 -17.83 4.67
N SER A 342 22.50 -17.14 5.27
CA SER A 342 22.61 -15.72 5.58
C SER A 342 23.79 -15.44 6.50
N THR A 343 24.43 -14.27 6.33
CA THR A 343 25.54 -13.83 7.13
C THR A 343 25.05 -12.96 8.28
N SER A 344 25.12 -13.44 9.51
CA SER A 344 24.80 -12.65 10.71
C SER A 344 26.01 -11.84 11.14
N ILE A 345 25.96 -10.51 10.98
CA ILE A 345 27.07 -9.58 11.20
C ILE A 345 27.06 -9.11 12.65
N ILE A 346 28.20 -9.22 13.31
CA ILE A 346 28.38 -8.81 14.71
C ILE A 346 29.08 -7.46 14.84
N LYS A 347 30.10 -7.20 14.01
CA LYS A 347 30.86 -5.94 14.05
C LYS A 347 31.37 -5.56 12.65
N LEU A 348 31.58 -4.28 12.44
CA LEU A 348 31.97 -3.67 11.17
C LEU A 348 33.19 -2.79 11.35
N PHE A 349 34.10 -2.80 10.35
CA PHE A 349 35.23 -1.87 10.25
C PHE A 349 35.33 -1.36 8.82
N GLN A 350 35.51 -0.06 8.66
CA GLN A 350 35.79 0.55 7.37
C GLN A 350 37.28 0.68 7.18
N GLN A 351 37.77 0.39 5.99
CA GLN A 351 39.16 0.60 5.58
C GLN A 351 39.30 1.93 4.83
N GLY A 352 40.53 2.43 4.70
CA GLY A 352 40.79 3.72 4.02
C GLY A 352 40.38 3.75 2.53
N ASP A 353 40.25 2.59 1.88
CA ASP A 353 39.75 2.45 0.51
C ASP A 353 38.21 2.32 0.46
N LYS A 354 37.49 2.62 1.57
CA LYS A 354 36.05 2.46 1.78
C LYS A 354 35.56 1.02 1.76
N SER A 355 36.40 0.03 1.60
CA SER A 355 36.02 -1.37 1.76
C SER A 355 35.67 -1.68 3.23
N LEU A 356 34.90 -2.74 3.45
CA LEU A 356 34.37 -3.09 4.77
C LEU A 356 34.88 -4.47 5.20
N ILE A 357 35.25 -4.57 6.45
CA ILE A 357 35.54 -5.87 7.11
C ILE A 357 34.37 -6.17 8.07
N THR A 358 33.78 -7.35 7.94
CA THR A 358 32.67 -7.79 8.80
C THR A 358 33.11 -8.99 9.66
N LEU A 359 32.83 -8.92 10.96
CA LEU A 359 32.93 -10.04 11.87
C LEU A 359 31.55 -10.72 11.96
N ASN A 360 31.51 -12.04 11.78
CA ASN A 360 30.25 -12.75 11.60
C ASN A 360 30.06 -13.85 12.66
N ARG A 361 28.80 -14.14 12.99
CA ARG A 361 28.44 -15.21 13.94
C ARG A 361 28.73 -16.60 13.37
N LYS A 362 28.71 -16.74 12.04
CA LYS A 362 29.13 -17.93 11.29
C LYS A 362 29.80 -17.49 10.00
N GLY A 363 30.71 -18.30 9.48
CA GLY A 363 31.43 -17.99 8.25
C GLY A 363 32.65 -17.08 8.43
N GLY A 364 33.06 -16.83 9.68
CA GLY A 364 34.30 -16.13 10.04
C GLY A 364 34.26 -14.64 9.75
N ILE A 365 35.21 -14.15 8.97
CA ILE A 365 35.41 -12.74 8.64
C ILE A 365 35.30 -12.56 7.13
N LEU A 366 34.59 -11.51 6.69
CA LEU A 366 34.46 -11.16 5.28
C LEU A 366 35.07 -9.78 5.02
N TRP A 367 35.72 -9.66 3.89
CA TRP A 367 36.16 -8.40 3.30
C TRP A 367 35.34 -8.14 2.07
N ILE A 368 34.63 -7.01 2.04
CA ILE A 368 33.75 -6.62 0.95
C ILE A 368 34.13 -5.23 0.41
N SER A 369 33.90 -4.99 -0.87
CA SER A 369 34.04 -3.68 -1.47
C SER A 369 32.95 -2.72 -0.98
N GLU A 370 33.07 -1.43 -1.25
CA GLU A 370 32.02 -0.43 -1.02
C GLU A 370 30.70 -0.78 -1.71
N SER A 371 30.74 -1.50 -2.83
CA SER A 371 29.58 -1.98 -3.56
C SER A 371 28.99 -3.30 -3.01
N GLY A 372 29.59 -3.88 -1.98
CA GLY A 372 29.11 -5.12 -1.35
C GLY A 372 29.67 -6.41 -1.96
N HIS A 373 30.52 -6.32 -2.99
CA HIS A 373 31.15 -7.51 -3.57
C HIS A 373 32.17 -8.12 -2.60
N LYS A 374 32.09 -9.44 -2.46
CA LYS A 374 33.07 -10.19 -1.65
C LYS A 374 34.45 -10.13 -2.27
N LEU A 375 35.37 -9.49 -1.56
CA LEU A 375 36.81 -9.45 -1.93
C LEU A 375 37.59 -10.64 -1.39
N TYR A 376 37.36 -10.99 -0.11
CA TYR A 376 37.98 -12.10 0.54
C TYR A 376 37.16 -12.66 1.72
N GLN A 377 37.42 -13.91 2.12
CA GLN A 377 36.79 -14.54 3.27
C GLN A 377 37.79 -15.40 4.06
N TRP A 378 37.83 -15.17 5.37
CA TRP A 378 38.55 -16.00 6.33
C TRP A 378 37.53 -16.87 7.07
N ASN A 379 37.36 -18.10 6.65
CA ASN A 379 36.37 -19.01 7.21
C ASN A 379 37.02 -20.13 8.06
N THR A 380 38.34 -20.16 8.21
CA THR A 380 39.06 -21.20 8.95
C THR A 380 40.09 -20.55 9.85
N LEU A 381 40.10 -20.93 11.14
CA LEU A 381 41.12 -20.53 12.12
C LEU A 381 42.40 -21.37 11.98
N PRO A 382 43.55 -20.88 12.46
CA PRO A 382 44.79 -21.65 12.50
C PRO A 382 44.68 -23.01 13.23
N SER A 383 43.67 -23.15 14.12
CA SER A 383 43.36 -24.41 14.80
C SER A 383 42.62 -25.43 13.94
N GLY A 384 42.30 -25.11 12.67
CA GLY A 384 41.52 -25.96 11.77
C GLY A 384 40.00 -25.85 11.92
N ILE A 385 39.50 -24.99 12.79
CA ILE A 385 38.05 -24.77 12.97
C ILE A 385 37.53 -23.96 11.78
N SER A 386 36.64 -24.57 11.02
CA SER A 386 35.93 -23.91 9.90
C SER A 386 34.62 -23.25 10.35
N ASP A 387 34.13 -22.29 9.56
CA ASP A 387 32.91 -21.53 9.82
C ASP A 387 32.85 -20.94 11.24
N PHE A 388 33.99 -20.42 11.72
CA PHE A 388 34.12 -19.91 13.07
C PHE A 388 33.25 -18.65 13.31
N THR A 389 32.95 -18.39 14.58
CA THR A 389 32.31 -17.17 15.07
C THR A 389 33.37 -16.17 15.51
N ALA A 390 33.37 -14.96 14.98
CA ALA A 390 34.15 -13.85 15.50
C ALA A 390 33.26 -12.99 16.41
N ASN A 391 33.39 -13.16 17.75
CA ASN A 391 32.45 -12.60 18.72
C ASN A 391 32.56 -11.07 18.86
N THR A 392 33.77 -10.56 18.86
CA THR A 392 34.09 -9.14 18.96
C THR A 392 35.46 -8.87 18.37
N GLY A 393 35.79 -7.62 18.14
CA GLY A 393 37.09 -7.23 17.61
C GLY A 393 37.35 -5.76 17.66
N VAL A 394 38.58 -5.36 17.43
CA VAL A 394 39.05 -3.96 17.37
C VAL A 394 40.13 -3.82 16.32
N GLN A 395 40.12 -2.72 15.61
CA GLN A 395 41.14 -2.38 14.62
C GLN A 395 42.38 -1.83 15.36
N LEU A 396 43.50 -2.50 15.20
CA LEU A 396 44.77 -2.09 15.79
C LEU A 396 45.44 -0.96 14.97
N ASN A 397 45.38 -1.09 13.67
CA ASN A 397 45.90 -0.16 12.68
C ASN A 397 45.25 -0.49 11.31
N ASP A 398 45.63 0.20 10.24
CA ASP A 398 45.06 0.00 8.88
C ASP A 398 45.32 -1.40 8.29
N ARG A 399 46.17 -2.19 8.93
CA ARG A 399 46.53 -3.54 8.43
C ARG A 399 46.09 -4.68 9.34
N GLN A 400 45.80 -4.40 10.60
CA GLN A 400 45.59 -5.44 11.60
C GLN A 400 44.31 -5.25 12.40
N ILE A 401 43.59 -6.37 12.55
CA ILE A 401 42.40 -6.45 13.39
C ILE A 401 42.61 -7.50 14.46
N LEU A 402 42.46 -7.11 15.72
CA LEU A 402 42.41 -8.02 16.86
C LEU A 402 40.96 -8.50 17.00
N PHE A 403 40.74 -9.80 17.08
CA PHE A 403 39.39 -10.35 17.28
C PHE A 403 39.40 -11.52 18.26
N ALA A 404 38.24 -11.76 18.88
CA ALA A 404 38.01 -12.87 19.78
C ALA A 404 37.16 -13.96 19.14
N SER A 405 37.59 -15.20 19.35
CA SER A 405 36.83 -16.37 18.91
C SER A 405 37.11 -17.54 19.88
N TYR A 406 36.05 -18.23 20.32
CA TYR A 406 36.14 -19.37 21.24
C TYR A 406 37.07 -19.14 22.45
N GLY A 407 36.94 -17.98 23.11
CA GLY A 407 37.73 -17.62 24.31
C GLY A 407 39.19 -17.35 24.05
N ARG A 408 39.59 -17.14 22.80
CA ARG A 408 40.98 -16.81 22.42
C ARG A 408 41.03 -15.53 21.59
N LEU A 409 42.17 -14.86 21.66
CA LEU A 409 42.49 -13.69 20.84
C LEU A 409 43.31 -14.08 19.62
N TYR A 410 42.94 -13.46 18.49
CA TYR A 410 43.60 -13.64 17.21
C TYR A 410 43.88 -12.27 16.58
N VAL A 411 44.94 -12.19 15.81
CA VAL A 411 45.26 -11.05 14.96
C VAL A 411 45.09 -11.47 13.51
N LEU A 412 44.23 -10.72 12.78
CA LEU A 412 44.10 -10.79 11.35
C LEU A 412 45.01 -9.74 10.73
N ASP A 413 45.92 -10.12 9.87
CA ASP A 413 46.71 -9.22 9.03
C ASP A 413 46.09 -9.16 7.63
N LEU A 414 45.60 -7.99 7.23
CA LEU A 414 44.87 -7.78 5.97
C LEU A 414 45.79 -7.87 4.75
N HIS A 415 47.08 -7.54 4.90
CA HIS A 415 48.02 -7.55 3.79
C HIS A 415 48.46 -8.99 3.46
N SER A 416 48.91 -9.74 4.46
CA SER A 416 49.29 -11.14 4.29
C SER A 416 48.08 -12.07 4.18
N LYS A 417 46.91 -11.58 4.51
CA LYS A 417 45.66 -12.35 4.64
C LYS A 417 45.78 -13.51 5.66
N GLY A 418 46.67 -13.40 6.60
CA GLY A 418 46.97 -14.39 7.61
C GLY A 418 46.23 -14.16 8.93
N ILE A 419 45.85 -15.23 9.61
CA ILE A 419 45.36 -15.18 10.99
C ILE A 419 46.40 -15.80 11.89
N SER A 420 46.81 -15.12 12.97
CA SER A 420 47.67 -15.63 13.99
C SER A 420 46.96 -15.69 15.35
N VAL A 421 47.20 -16.75 16.13
CA VAL A 421 46.69 -16.87 17.48
C VAL A 421 47.67 -16.17 18.46
N LEU A 422 47.11 -15.41 19.40
CA LEU A 422 47.91 -14.82 20.48
C LEU A 422 48.00 -15.77 21.68
N SER A 423 49.22 -15.88 22.25
CA SER A 423 49.45 -16.60 23.48
C SER A 423 49.18 -15.71 24.68
N GLY A 424 48.25 -16.09 25.52
CA GLY A 424 47.82 -15.33 26.72
C GLY A 424 48.12 -16.04 28.02
N PRO A 425 47.84 -15.40 29.17
CA PRO A 425 48.02 -15.99 30.49
C PRO A 425 47.14 -17.24 30.67
N ALA A 426 47.55 -18.18 31.53
CA ALA A 426 46.87 -19.46 31.70
C ALA A 426 45.38 -19.30 32.11
N LYS A 427 45.05 -18.28 32.89
CA LYS A 427 43.66 -17.91 33.26
C LYS A 427 42.81 -17.43 32.09
N ALA A 428 43.44 -16.83 31.07
CA ALA A 428 42.70 -16.30 29.92
C ALA A 428 42.07 -17.37 29.04
N LYS A 429 42.45 -18.61 29.13
CA LYS A 429 41.86 -19.76 28.37
C LYS A 429 40.43 -20.07 28.81
N GLN A 430 39.95 -19.51 29.90
CA GLN A 430 38.58 -19.74 30.46
C GLN A 430 37.72 -18.47 30.43
N LEU A 431 38.26 -17.36 29.93
CA LEU A 431 37.52 -16.09 29.86
C LEU A 431 36.60 -16.06 28.68
N GLU A 432 35.31 -15.85 28.92
CA GLU A 432 34.33 -15.56 27.88
C GLU A 432 34.42 -14.06 27.53
N ILE A 433 35.12 -13.73 26.44
CA ILE A 433 35.37 -12.36 26.00
C ILE A 433 34.07 -11.77 25.44
N GLY A 434 33.56 -10.75 26.10
CA GLY A 434 32.35 -10.06 25.74
C GLY A 434 32.56 -8.98 24.68
N GLN A 435 33.33 -7.94 25.00
CA GLN A 435 33.58 -6.79 24.13
C GLN A 435 35.05 -6.35 24.14
N LEU A 436 35.54 -5.97 22.96
CA LEU A 436 36.82 -5.32 22.73
C LEU A 436 36.62 -3.91 22.17
N GLU A 437 37.26 -2.91 22.78
CA GLU A 437 37.27 -1.53 22.25
C GLU A 437 38.66 -0.90 22.46
N ARG A 438 38.97 0.06 21.58
CA ARG A 438 40.16 0.89 21.67
C ARG A 438 39.82 2.27 22.14
N LEU A 439 40.44 2.69 23.22
CA LEU A 439 40.27 4.04 23.77
C LEU A 439 41.04 5.08 22.94
N PHE A 440 40.70 6.36 23.09
CA PHE A 440 41.39 7.44 22.40
C PHE A 440 42.86 7.57 22.75
N ASN A 441 43.27 7.10 23.93
CA ASN A 441 44.69 7.00 24.31
C ASN A 441 45.45 5.80 23.72
N GLY A 442 44.78 5.04 22.84
CA GLY A 442 45.34 3.90 22.15
C GLY A 442 45.31 2.57 22.91
N LYS A 443 44.92 2.56 24.18
CA LYS A 443 44.81 1.36 25.00
C LYS A 443 43.61 0.52 24.58
N ILE A 444 43.71 -0.78 24.73
CA ILE A 444 42.64 -1.75 24.38
C ILE A 444 42.03 -2.28 25.68
N ILE A 445 40.73 -2.10 25.83
CA ILE A 445 39.99 -2.59 26.97
C ILE A 445 39.15 -3.80 26.56
N VAL A 446 39.09 -4.78 27.43
CA VAL A 446 38.30 -6.01 27.29
C VAL A 446 37.33 -6.15 28.46
N SER A 447 36.06 -6.47 28.13
CA SER A 447 35.09 -6.99 29.09
C SER A 447 35.04 -8.52 28.96
N CYS A 448 34.97 -9.20 30.09
CA CYS A 448 34.86 -10.65 30.16
C CYS A 448 33.65 -10.99 31.03
N PHE A 449 32.82 -11.96 30.60
CA PHE A 449 31.70 -12.42 31.43
C PHE A 449 32.23 -13.06 32.72
N GLY A 450 31.77 -12.56 33.88
CA GLY A 450 32.17 -13.07 35.20
C GLY A 450 33.55 -12.65 35.67
N ASP A 451 34.17 -11.65 35.03
CA ASP A 451 35.46 -11.08 35.46
C ASP A 451 35.47 -9.54 35.29
N LEU A 452 36.43 -8.90 35.94
CA LEU A 452 36.62 -7.45 35.87
C LEU A 452 37.06 -6.97 34.47
N MET A 453 36.75 -5.75 34.11
CA MET A 453 37.32 -5.11 32.89
C MET A 453 38.80 -4.91 33.02
N GLN A 454 39.55 -5.25 31.99
CA GLN A 454 41.01 -5.26 31.97
C GLN A 454 41.56 -4.58 30.73
N GLU A 455 42.74 -4.06 30.81
CA GLU A 455 43.57 -3.59 29.68
C GLU A 455 44.35 -4.78 29.06
N ILE A 456 44.29 -4.86 27.73
CA ILE A 456 45.13 -5.82 26.95
C ILE A 456 46.41 -5.11 26.55
N ILE A 457 47.54 -5.66 26.98
CA ILE A 457 48.86 -5.23 26.52
C ILE A 457 49.36 -6.28 25.51
N LEU A 458 49.66 -5.86 24.30
CA LEU A 458 50.14 -6.71 23.22
C LEU A 458 51.68 -6.62 23.14
N GLU A 459 52.38 -7.79 23.19
CA GLU A 459 53.81 -7.90 23.03
C GLU A 459 54.15 -8.98 21.99
N GLY A 460 54.28 -8.56 20.72
CA GLY A 460 54.50 -9.49 19.63
C GLY A 460 53.31 -10.46 19.46
N ASN A 461 53.58 -11.78 19.63
CA ASN A 461 52.55 -12.83 19.54
C ASN A 461 51.95 -13.21 20.91
N THR A 462 52.20 -12.43 21.96
CA THR A 462 51.68 -12.62 23.31
C THR A 462 50.85 -11.45 23.78
N TYR A 463 49.98 -11.70 24.73
CA TYR A 463 49.26 -10.62 25.43
C TYR A 463 49.20 -10.87 26.92
N SER A 464 49.15 -9.79 27.68
CA SER A 464 48.90 -9.80 29.11
C SER A 464 47.63 -9.00 29.42
N LEU A 465 47.01 -9.29 30.57
CA LEU A 465 45.81 -8.61 31.05
C LEU A 465 46.19 -7.90 32.35
N GLN A 466 45.88 -6.61 32.44
CA GLN A 466 46.16 -5.79 33.62
C GLN A 466 44.91 -5.02 34.05
N PRO A 467 44.71 -4.77 35.36
CA PRO A 467 43.71 -3.89 35.86
C PRO A 467 43.81 -2.48 35.25
N TYR A 468 42.72 -1.86 34.85
CA TYR A 468 42.71 -0.54 34.25
C TYR A 468 41.99 0.47 35.10
N GLY A 469 42.77 1.34 35.80
CA GLY A 469 42.21 2.43 36.63
C GLY A 469 41.22 1.95 37.67
N ASP A 470 40.18 2.74 37.91
CA ASP A 470 39.11 2.40 38.83
C ASP A 470 38.09 1.37 38.27
N LEU A 471 38.17 1.03 36.98
CA LEU A 471 37.27 0.06 36.36
C LEU A 471 37.28 -1.30 37.06
N SER A 472 38.48 -1.73 37.51
CA SER A 472 38.67 -2.96 38.24
C SER A 472 38.00 -3.01 39.62
N LYS A 473 37.51 -1.89 40.14
CA LYS A 473 36.79 -1.81 41.44
C LYS A 473 35.26 -1.91 41.30
N TYR A 474 34.70 -1.64 40.12
CA TYR A 474 33.29 -1.39 39.95
C TYR A 474 32.63 -2.29 38.90
N SER A 475 33.35 -3.16 38.16
CA SER A 475 32.86 -3.84 36.97
C SER A 475 32.87 -5.36 37.09
N ASP A 476 32.27 -5.92 38.13
CA ASP A 476 32.22 -7.37 38.37
C ASP A 476 31.46 -8.19 37.32
N ASN A 477 30.47 -7.58 36.63
CA ASN A 477 29.59 -8.24 35.65
C ASN A 477 29.34 -7.38 34.43
N THR A 478 30.35 -6.73 33.91
CA THR A 478 30.21 -5.82 32.77
C THR A 478 29.93 -6.55 31.48
N THR A 479 28.75 -6.39 30.94
CA THR A 479 28.35 -7.00 29.67
C THR A 479 28.70 -6.10 28.48
N TYR A 480 28.39 -4.80 28.58
CA TYR A 480 28.57 -3.84 27.49
C TYR A 480 29.09 -2.51 28.01
N PHE A 481 29.91 -1.84 27.19
CA PHE A 481 30.35 -0.49 27.47
C PHE A 481 30.45 0.33 26.17
N LYS A 482 30.36 1.65 26.30
CA LYS A 482 30.46 2.61 25.20
C LYS A 482 31.33 3.78 25.60
N ILE A 483 31.92 4.42 24.59
CA ILE A 483 32.79 5.57 24.71
C ILE A 483 32.16 6.74 23.96
N ASP A 484 32.09 7.90 24.61
CA ASP A 484 31.66 9.14 23.96
C ASP A 484 32.86 9.89 23.33
N GLN A 485 32.57 10.94 22.56
CA GLN A 485 33.61 11.73 21.89
C GLN A 485 34.50 12.51 22.88
N HIS A 486 34.12 12.62 24.16
CA HIS A 486 34.90 13.19 25.22
C HIS A 486 35.72 12.17 26.02
N ASN A 487 35.84 10.96 25.46
CA ASN A 487 36.52 9.81 26.06
C ASN A 487 35.96 9.39 27.44
N ARG A 488 34.65 9.63 27.69
CA ARG A 488 33.98 9.07 28.86
C ARG A 488 33.50 7.68 28.58
N LEU A 489 33.65 6.80 29.56
CA LEU A 489 33.16 5.43 29.49
C LEU A 489 31.82 5.33 30.20
N TYR A 490 30.86 4.72 29.52
CA TYR A 490 29.56 4.33 30.04
C TYR A 490 29.49 2.83 30.09
N ILE A 491 29.37 2.26 31.28
CA ILE A 491 29.50 0.83 31.51
C ILE A 491 28.20 0.30 32.10
N SER A 492 27.67 -0.75 31.53
CA SER A 492 26.52 -1.49 32.03
C SER A 492 26.89 -2.29 33.27
N ASN A 493 26.24 -2.08 34.40
CA ASN A 493 26.45 -2.82 35.63
C ASN A 493 25.20 -3.68 35.91
N ASP A 494 25.29 -4.98 35.66
CA ASP A 494 24.21 -5.97 35.84
C ASP A 494 22.85 -5.59 35.25
N GLU A 495 22.84 -4.79 34.18
CA GLU A 495 21.61 -4.23 33.57
C GLU A 495 20.74 -3.40 34.55
N LEU A 496 21.23 -3.06 35.73
CA LEU A 496 20.52 -2.30 36.79
C LEU A 496 20.94 -0.84 36.83
N SER A 497 22.16 -0.54 36.41
CA SER A 497 22.68 0.82 36.36
C SER A 497 23.74 1.01 35.29
N ILE A 498 24.06 2.26 34.99
CA ILE A 498 25.15 2.66 34.12
C ILE A 498 26.17 3.44 34.97
N LEU A 499 27.37 2.91 34.99
CA LEU A 499 28.50 3.60 35.62
C LEU A 499 29.18 4.52 34.60
N VAL A 500 29.45 5.74 34.99
CA VAL A 500 30.13 6.73 34.15
C VAL A 500 31.52 6.97 34.70
N PHE A 501 32.52 6.85 33.85
CA PHE A 501 33.91 7.14 34.17
C PHE A 501 34.43 8.21 33.24
N VAL A 502 35.27 9.08 33.78
CA VAL A 502 35.91 10.19 33.04
C VAL A 502 37.42 9.92 32.93
N PRO A 503 38.12 10.47 31.91
CA PRO A 503 39.56 10.41 31.83
C PRO A 503 40.18 11.02 33.10
N SER A 504 41.22 10.36 33.62
CA SER A 504 42.05 10.91 34.68
C SER A 504 42.76 12.18 34.21
N SER A 505 43.23 13.02 35.16
CA SER A 505 43.87 14.30 34.81
C SER A 505 45.13 14.17 33.95
N ASP A 506 45.79 13.02 34.00
CA ASP A 506 46.98 12.68 33.19
C ASP A 506 46.60 11.94 31.87
N GLY A 507 45.32 11.65 31.63
CA GLY A 507 44.83 10.95 30.46
C GLY A 507 45.23 9.46 30.36
N THR A 508 45.88 8.91 31.36
CA THR A 508 46.43 7.53 31.32
C THR A 508 45.45 6.46 31.73
N SER A 509 44.37 6.83 32.46
CA SER A 509 43.37 5.91 33.00
C SER A 509 41.99 6.59 33.01
N HIS A 510 41.02 5.91 33.59
CA HIS A 510 39.67 6.44 33.83
C HIS A 510 39.35 6.31 35.30
N VAL A 511 38.65 7.35 35.84
CA VAL A 511 38.23 7.41 37.24
C VAL A 511 36.70 7.45 37.29
N PHE A 512 36.11 6.84 38.32
CA PHE A 512 34.70 6.81 38.52
C PHE A 512 34.14 8.21 38.78
N GLU A 513 33.13 8.60 38.03
CA GLU A 513 32.43 9.88 38.20
C GLU A 513 31.10 9.69 38.94
N ARG A 514 30.24 8.83 38.39
CA ARG A 514 28.89 8.60 38.96
C ARG A 514 28.22 7.34 38.47
N GLU A 515 27.12 7.01 39.14
CA GLU A 515 26.22 5.94 38.78
C GLU A 515 24.86 6.53 38.32
N LEU A 516 24.32 6.06 37.20
CA LEU A 516 23.00 6.36 36.70
C LEU A 516 22.10 5.13 36.88
N LYS A 517 21.03 5.27 37.66
CA LYS A 517 20.08 4.14 37.88
C LYS A 517 19.17 3.98 36.69
N VAL A 518 19.55 3.11 35.76
CA VAL A 518 18.89 2.83 34.49
C VAL A 518 18.86 1.34 34.33
N THR A 519 17.67 0.79 34.20
CA THR A 519 17.48 -0.62 33.91
C THR A 519 17.67 -0.94 32.43
N GLY A 520 18.16 -2.15 32.10
CA GLY A 520 18.25 -2.65 30.72
C GLY A 520 19.62 -2.52 30.06
N GLY A 521 20.64 -2.12 30.82
CA GLY A 521 22.04 -2.04 30.36
C GLY A 521 22.25 -0.94 29.31
N ILE A 522 23.40 -0.99 28.59
CA ILE A 522 23.72 -0.10 27.46
C ILE A 522 24.04 -0.92 26.22
N ARG A 523 23.37 -0.67 25.10
CA ARG A 523 23.60 -1.32 23.82
C ARG A 523 24.20 -0.38 22.78
N GLY A 524 23.69 0.84 22.71
CA GLY A 524 24.19 1.89 21.83
C GLY A 524 24.31 3.22 22.58
N LEU A 525 25.23 4.06 22.10
CA LEU A 525 25.42 5.43 22.57
C LEU A 525 25.67 6.33 21.38
N CYS A 526 25.04 7.49 21.38
CA CYS A 526 25.24 8.51 20.37
C CYS A 526 25.14 9.90 21.02
N GLU A 527 25.94 10.83 20.55
CA GLU A 527 25.83 12.23 20.89
C GLU A 527 25.12 12.97 19.77
N ASP A 528 24.17 13.81 20.16
CA ASP A 528 23.51 14.72 19.22
C ASP A 528 24.47 15.88 18.90
N PRO A 529 24.87 16.03 17.64
CA PRO A 529 25.85 17.06 17.27
C PRO A 529 25.29 18.49 17.43
N GLN A 530 23.98 18.67 17.52
CA GLN A 530 23.33 19.98 17.62
C GLN A 530 23.09 20.41 19.09
N THR A 531 22.65 19.48 19.93
CA THR A 531 22.22 19.79 21.31
C THR A 531 23.19 19.30 22.38
N ASN A 532 24.26 18.59 22.00
CA ASN A 532 25.21 17.93 22.91
C ASN A 532 24.55 16.95 23.90
N ALA A 533 23.30 16.54 23.65
CA ALA A 533 22.63 15.51 24.44
C ALA A 533 23.20 14.13 24.12
N VAL A 534 23.28 13.25 25.13
CA VAL A 534 23.68 11.88 24.95
C VAL A 534 22.43 11.01 24.89
N TYR A 535 22.33 10.21 23.83
CA TYR A 535 21.29 9.20 23.70
C TYR A 535 21.88 7.82 23.95
N ILE A 536 21.20 7.04 24.81
CA ILE A 536 21.53 5.67 25.12
C ILE A 536 20.39 4.77 24.68
N SER A 537 20.71 3.70 23.97
CA SER A 537 19.76 2.66 23.63
C SER A 537 19.98 1.40 24.44
N ASN A 538 18.91 0.70 24.79
CA ASN A 538 18.97 -0.54 25.58
C ASN A 538 17.77 -1.47 25.32
N SER A 539 17.59 -2.49 26.17
CA SER A 539 16.48 -3.43 26.09
C SER A 539 15.11 -2.83 26.42
N GLN A 540 15.06 -1.66 27.08
CA GLN A 540 13.85 -0.93 27.49
C GLN A 540 13.52 0.23 26.53
N GLY A 541 14.41 0.55 25.60
CA GLY A 541 14.19 1.62 24.62
C GLY A 541 15.30 2.63 24.47
N LEU A 542 14.90 3.85 24.07
CA LEU A 542 15.79 4.98 23.89
C LEU A 542 15.69 5.92 25.11
N PHE A 543 16.84 6.38 25.56
CA PHE A 543 16.95 7.31 26.68
C PHE A 543 17.84 8.50 26.33
N ARG A 544 17.48 9.67 26.86
CA ARG A 544 18.24 10.90 26.72
C ARG A 544 18.86 11.28 28.07
N ILE A 545 20.13 11.58 28.06
CA ILE A 545 20.85 12.13 29.23
C ILE A 545 21.12 13.61 28.99
N ASN A 546 20.69 14.46 29.90
CA ASN A 546 21.14 15.82 29.95
C ASN A 546 22.49 15.85 30.71
N ARG A 547 23.56 16.28 30.03
CA ARG A 547 24.92 16.29 30.61
C ARG A 547 25.13 17.36 31.71
N GLU A 548 24.31 18.40 31.75
CA GLU A 548 24.42 19.44 32.76
C GLU A 548 23.80 19.02 34.09
N THR A 549 22.60 18.48 34.03
CA THR A 549 21.82 18.04 35.20
C THR A 549 21.99 16.55 35.51
N TRP A 550 22.51 15.77 34.58
CA TRP A 550 22.58 14.31 34.62
C TRP A 550 21.21 13.64 34.87
N THR A 551 20.16 14.34 34.44
CA THR A 551 18.81 13.76 34.41
C THR A 551 18.70 12.79 33.26
N PHE A 552 17.98 11.72 33.52
CA PHE A 552 17.78 10.61 32.62
C PHE A 552 16.30 10.53 32.25
N GLU A 553 15.98 10.58 30.97
CA GLU A 553 14.64 10.63 30.45
C GLU A 553 14.43 9.58 29.38
N GLN A 554 13.36 8.79 29.51
CA GLN A 554 12.98 7.84 28.46
C GLN A 554 12.30 8.57 27.30
N VAL A 555 12.85 8.45 26.12
CA VAL A 555 12.27 8.94 24.88
C VAL A 555 11.27 7.92 24.38
N LYS A 556 10.00 8.27 24.37
CA LYS A 556 8.94 7.33 24.01
C LYS A 556 8.63 7.34 22.51
N GLY A 557 8.79 8.51 21.86
CA GLY A 557 8.32 8.74 20.50
C GLY A 557 6.81 8.68 20.40
N LYS A 558 6.28 9.04 19.24
CA LYS A 558 4.85 8.92 18.96
C LYS A 558 4.38 7.46 19.15
N ASP A 559 3.25 7.28 19.81
CA ASP A 559 2.64 5.96 20.12
C ASP A 559 3.51 5.04 21.00
N ASN A 560 4.47 5.58 21.76
CA ASN A 560 5.42 4.85 22.61
C ASN A 560 6.28 3.82 21.85
N ILE A 561 6.52 4.02 20.58
CA ILE A 561 7.19 3.03 19.72
C ILE A 561 8.67 2.83 20.08
N LEU A 562 9.31 3.79 20.75
CA LEU A 562 10.70 3.72 21.16
C LEU A 562 10.90 3.04 22.53
N THR A 563 9.87 2.41 23.11
CA THR A 563 9.94 1.67 24.39
C THR A 563 10.21 0.16 24.21
N GLN A 564 10.83 -0.23 23.10
CA GLN A 564 11.20 -1.60 22.77
C GLN A 564 12.72 -1.75 22.70
N THR A 565 13.22 -2.98 22.55
CA THR A 565 14.66 -3.22 22.42
C THR A 565 15.26 -2.49 21.23
N ILE A 566 16.21 -1.60 21.50
CA ILE A 566 17.00 -0.86 20.53
C ILE A 566 18.45 -1.27 20.67
N TYR A 567 19.04 -1.80 19.58
CA TYR A 567 20.39 -2.35 19.56
C TYR A 567 21.47 -1.32 19.33
N SER A 568 21.17 -0.26 18.58
CA SER A 568 22.11 0.82 18.31
C SER A 568 21.42 2.12 17.99
N VAL A 569 22.16 3.20 18.12
CA VAL A 569 21.73 4.56 17.77
C VAL A 569 22.88 5.30 17.10
N LEU A 570 22.58 5.99 15.98
CA LEU A 570 23.48 6.89 15.26
C LEU A 570 22.76 8.19 14.96
N ALA A 571 23.45 9.32 15.07
CA ALA A 571 22.92 10.62 14.65
C ALA A 571 23.36 10.95 13.24
N ASP A 572 22.42 11.44 12.40
CA ASP A 572 22.77 12.05 11.12
C ASP A 572 23.25 13.50 11.30
N ASP A 573 23.67 14.15 10.20
CA ASP A 573 24.18 15.51 10.25
C ASP A 573 23.10 16.56 10.54
N ASP A 574 21.83 16.18 10.34
CA ASP A 574 20.65 17.01 10.61
C ASP A 574 20.11 16.83 12.05
N GLY A 575 20.76 15.99 12.88
CA GLY A 575 20.37 15.70 14.26
C GLY A 575 19.25 14.66 14.40
N ASN A 576 18.83 13.99 13.31
CA ASN A 576 17.90 12.87 13.42
C ASN A 576 18.65 11.61 13.89
N LEU A 577 17.95 10.79 14.67
CA LEU A 577 18.51 9.54 15.17
C LEU A 577 18.04 8.35 14.35
N TRP A 578 18.99 7.52 13.93
CA TRP A 578 18.77 6.26 13.26
C TRP A 578 19.02 5.11 14.24
N LEU A 579 18.01 4.28 14.41
CA LEU A 579 17.92 3.28 15.47
C LEU A 579 17.74 1.91 14.85
N SER A 580 18.55 0.93 15.22
CA SER A 580 18.30 -0.46 14.88
C SER A 580 17.59 -1.16 16.05
N SER A 581 16.57 -1.97 15.73
CA SER A 581 15.72 -2.58 16.73
C SER A 581 15.37 -4.03 16.40
N ASN A 582 14.55 -4.67 17.22
CA ASN A 582 13.92 -5.96 16.94
C ASN A 582 12.65 -5.85 16.06
N LYS A 583 12.32 -4.67 15.58
CA LYS A 583 11.21 -4.39 14.66
C LYS A 583 11.65 -3.63 13.39
N GLY A 584 12.92 -3.73 13.06
CA GLY A 584 13.49 -3.05 11.90
C GLY A 584 14.35 -1.84 12.24
N LEU A 585 14.59 -1.03 11.22
CA LEU A 585 15.32 0.23 11.34
C LEU A 585 14.33 1.36 11.60
N MET A 586 14.71 2.35 12.43
CA MET A 586 13.85 3.48 12.74
C MET A 586 14.60 4.79 12.53
N LYS A 587 13.90 5.81 12.07
CA LYS A 587 14.33 7.21 12.08
C LYS A 587 13.48 7.97 13.10
N TYR A 588 14.13 8.60 14.07
CA TYR A 588 13.49 9.47 15.06
C TYR A 588 13.92 10.90 14.84
N VAL A 589 12.98 11.83 14.86
CA VAL A 589 13.19 13.27 14.71
C VAL A 589 12.94 13.94 16.08
N PRO A 590 13.99 14.31 16.83
CA PRO A 590 13.82 14.85 18.20
C PRO A 590 12.97 16.10 18.29
N GLY A 591 12.98 16.96 17.25
CA GLY A 591 12.23 18.22 17.23
C GLY A 591 10.72 18.07 17.13
N THR A 592 10.23 17.02 16.50
CA THR A 592 8.79 16.75 16.26
C THR A 592 8.28 15.52 16.98
N ASP A 593 9.16 14.77 17.64
CA ASP A 593 8.90 13.47 18.28
C ASP A 593 8.36 12.40 17.31
N GLU A 594 8.55 12.64 16.01
CA GLU A 594 8.14 11.69 14.96
C GLU A 594 9.08 10.51 14.86
N VAL A 595 8.50 9.32 14.75
CA VAL A 595 9.22 8.07 14.51
C VAL A 595 8.73 7.43 13.25
N ARG A 596 9.66 7.08 12.36
CA ARG A 596 9.38 6.29 11.17
C ARG A 596 10.08 4.94 11.27
N VAL A 597 9.32 3.88 11.06
CA VAL A 597 9.81 2.49 11.07
C VAL A 597 9.95 2.01 9.64
N PHE A 598 11.10 1.39 9.35
CA PHE A 598 11.39 0.76 8.07
C PHE A 598 11.39 -0.75 8.24
N THR A 599 10.80 -1.43 7.27
CA THR A 599 10.63 -2.87 7.23
C THR A 599 11.38 -3.47 6.03
N GLU A 600 11.33 -4.78 5.88
CA GLU A 600 11.92 -5.47 4.73
C GLU A 600 11.39 -4.95 3.39
N MET A 601 10.16 -4.40 3.38
CA MET A 601 9.58 -3.73 2.20
C MET A 601 10.38 -2.51 1.76
N ASP A 602 11.03 -1.82 2.71
CA ASP A 602 11.89 -0.66 2.44
C ASP A 602 13.31 -1.06 2.03
N GLY A 603 13.62 -2.36 1.97
CA GLY A 603 14.92 -2.91 1.60
C GLY A 603 15.87 -3.14 2.77
N ILE A 604 15.39 -3.17 4.03
CA ILE A 604 16.25 -3.55 5.14
C ILE A 604 16.54 -5.06 5.13
N GLN A 605 17.63 -5.46 5.77
CA GLN A 605 18.16 -6.82 5.73
C GLN A 605 17.23 -7.85 6.39
N ALA A 606 16.59 -7.49 7.48
CA ALA A 606 15.59 -8.20 8.25
C ALA A 606 15.10 -7.27 9.36
N LEU A 607 14.07 -7.70 10.12
CA LEU A 607 13.58 -6.93 11.27
C LEU A 607 14.55 -6.95 12.46
N GLU A 608 15.41 -7.97 12.57
CA GLU A 608 16.33 -8.17 13.69
C GLU A 608 17.74 -7.70 13.38
N TYR A 609 18.34 -6.89 14.26
CA TYR A 609 19.67 -6.33 14.17
C TYR A 609 20.57 -6.81 15.31
N ASN A 610 21.88 -6.56 15.20
CA ASN A 610 22.88 -6.96 16.21
C ASN A 610 23.47 -5.74 16.96
N THR A 611 23.72 -5.88 18.24
CA THR A 611 24.09 -4.78 19.18
C THR A 611 25.33 -3.99 18.77
N HIS A 612 26.39 -4.61 18.24
CA HIS A 612 27.65 -3.94 17.90
C HIS A 612 27.87 -3.75 16.38
N ALA A 613 26.89 -4.14 15.58
CA ALA A 613 26.99 -4.15 14.13
C ALA A 613 26.49 -2.83 13.53
N TYR A 614 27.07 -1.71 13.89
CA TYR A 614 26.72 -0.39 13.32
C TYR A 614 27.95 0.48 13.16
N LEU A 615 27.91 1.35 12.16
CA LEU A 615 29.01 2.24 11.81
C LEU A 615 28.46 3.46 11.08
N LYS A 616 28.95 4.67 11.42
CA LYS A 616 28.83 5.86 10.57
C LYS A 616 30.19 6.15 9.96
N THR A 617 30.24 6.24 8.64
CA THR A 617 31.47 6.53 7.89
C THR A 617 31.78 8.03 7.90
N GLU A 618 33.00 8.40 7.56
CA GLU A 618 33.43 9.80 7.51
C GLU A 618 32.66 10.63 6.47
N ASP A 619 32.21 10.01 5.37
CA ASP A 619 31.37 10.64 4.34
C ASP A 619 29.87 10.61 4.66
N GLY A 620 29.48 10.21 5.85
CA GLY A 620 28.12 10.29 6.37
C GLY A 620 27.23 9.09 6.05
N HIS A 621 27.74 8.04 5.40
CA HIS A 621 26.97 6.81 5.23
C HIS A 621 26.77 6.08 6.56
N MET A 622 25.65 5.40 6.69
CA MET A 622 25.31 4.61 7.85
C MET A 622 25.19 3.13 7.49
N LEU A 623 25.74 2.29 8.35
CA LEU A 623 25.73 0.84 8.22
C LEU A 623 25.09 0.22 9.45
N PHE A 624 24.18 -0.71 9.23
CA PHE A 624 23.54 -1.49 10.29
C PHE A 624 23.52 -2.96 9.90
N GLY A 625 24.21 -3.80 10.69
CA GLY A 625 24.31 -5.23 10.48
C GLY A 625 23.31 -6.00 11.35
N GLY A 626 22.80 -7.09 10.83
CA GLY A 626 21.84 -7.93 11.52
C GLY A 626 21.97 -9.40 11.17
N VAL A 627 20.88 -10.13 11.33
CA VAL A 627 20.85 -11.59 11.16
C VAL A 627 20.94 -12.05 9.70
N ASN A 628 20.68 -11.17 8.74
CA ASN A 628 20.64 -11.49 7.31
C ASN A 628 21.51 -10.51 6.47
N GLY A 629 22.68 -10.13 6.98
CA GLY A 629 23.59 -9.22 6.30
C GLY A 629 23.58 -7.80 6.87
N LEU A 630 23.81 -6.79 6.02
CA LEU A 630 23.89 -5.40 6.44
C LEU A 630 23.11 -4.48 5.51
N ASN A 631 22.62 -3.39 6.06
CA ASN A 631 22.12 -2.23 5.32
C ASN A 631 23.19 -1.13 5.26
N TYR A 632 23.30 -0.53 4.07
CA TYR A 632 24.20 0.57 3.76
C TYR A 632 23.43 1.69 3.06
N PHE A 633 23.46 2.88 3.59
CA PHE A 633 22.74 4.02 3.02
C PHE A 633 23.31 5.36 3.49
N HIS A 634 23.08 6.40 2.71
CA HIS A 634 23.30 7.77 3.17
C HIS A 634 21.94 8.39 3.59
N PRO A 635 21.78 8.96 4.81
CA PRO A 635 20.51 9.51 5.30
C PRO A 635 19.82 10.49 4.35
N LYS A 636 20.61 11.31 3.62
CA LYS A 636 20.11 12.28 2.62
C LYS A 636 19.54 11.62 1.34
N GLU A 637 19.88 10.37 1.06
CA GLU A 637 19.40 9.60 -0.09
C GLU A 637 18.06 8.90 0.21
N VAL A 638 17.67 8.79 1.47
CA VAL A 638 16.42 8.19 1.88
C VAL A 638 15.26 9.12 1.55
N LYS A 639 14.65 8.91 0.38
CA LYS A 639 13.54 9.72 -0.13
C LYS A 639 12.19 9.05 0.17
N PHE A 640 11.19 9.89 0.39
CA PHE A 640 9.81 9.46 0.63
C PHE A 640 8.93 9.90 -0.52
N SER A 641 7.99 9.04 -0.89
CA SER A 641 7.02 9.35 -1.92
C SER A 641 5.99 10.37 -1.40
N THR A 642 5.85 11.46 -2.13
CA THR A 642 4.76 12.43 -1.93
C THR A 642 3.59 12.20 -2.87
N LYS A 643 3.63 11.13 -3.68
CA LYS A 643 2.53 10.78 -4.58
C LYS A 643 1.29 10.45 -3.76
N PRO A 644 0.14 11.06 -4.09
CA PRO A 644 -1.11 10.73 -3.41
C PRO A 644 -1.51 9.28 -3.69
N ALA A 645 -1.99 8.57 -2.67
CA ALA A 645 -2.57 7.25 -2.82
C ALA A 645 -4.05 7.38 -3.21
N PRO A 646 -4.46 6.91 -4.40
CA PRO A 646 -5.87 6.98 -4.78
C PRO A 646 -6.73 6.20 -3.80
N VAL A 647 -7.85 6.80 -3.41
CA VAL A 647 -8.83 6.12 -2.56
C VAL A 647 -9.75 5.27 -3.43
N TYR A 648 -9.83 4.00 -3.12
CA TYR A 648 -10.73 3.05 -3.74
C TYR A 648 -11.85 2.67 -2.78
N ILE A 649 -13.08 2.62 -3.29
CA ILE A 649 -14.25 2.17 -2.54
C ILE A 649 -14.63 0.81 -3.08
N SER A 650 -14.37 -0.21 -2.27
CA SER A 650 -14.60 -1.60 -2.63
C SER A 650 -16.07 -1.97 -2.57
N GLU A 651 -16.81 -1.42 -1.58
CA GLU A 651 -18.20 -1.75 -1.38
C GLU A 651 -19.00 -0.56 -0.82
N MET A 652 -20.27 -0.48 -1.21
CA MET A 652 -21.25 0.40 -0.62
C MET A 652 -22.57 -0.37 -0.42
N LEU A 653 -23.04 -0.40 0.83
CA LEU A 653 -24.29 -1.07 1.20
C LEU A 653 -25.33 -0.03 1.62
N ILE A 654 -26.58 -0.24 1.18
CA ILE A 654 -27.74 0.53 1.60
C ILE A 654 -28.67 -0.41 2.36
N ASN A 655 -28.93 -0.09 3.62
CA ASN A 655 -29.65 -0.97 4.56
C ASN A 655 -29.05 -2.39 4.65
N ASP A 656 -27.69 -2.47 4.60
CA ASP A 656 -26.89 -3.70 4.65
C ASP A 656 -27.05 -4.61 3.42
N GLU A 657 -27.58 -4.10 2.30
CA GLU A 657 -27.73 -4.82 1.04
C GLU A 657 -27.05 -4.06 -0.10
N ILE A 658 -26.56 -4.78 -1.11
CA ILE A 658 -26.01 -4.19 -2.34
C ILE A 658 -27.18 -3.69 -3.18
N ASP A 659 -27.21 -2.37 -3.43
CA ASP A 659 -28.16 -1.78 -4.36
C ASP A 659 -27.58 -1.82 -5.78
N SER A 660 -28.27 -2.46 -6.71
CA SER A 660 -27.82 -2.62 -8.09
C SER A 660 -27.60 -1.28 -8.85
N THR A 661 -28.19 -0.20 -8.38
CA THR A 661 -27.97 1.16 -8.92
C THR A 661 -26.59 1.68 -8.58
N TYR A 662 -25.99 1.19 -7.51
CA TYR A 662 -24.74 1.65 -6.94
C TYR A 662 -23.70 0.54 -6.79
N ASN A 663 -23.73 -0.49 -7.67
CA ASN A 663 -22.85 -1.65 -7.61
C ASN A 663 -21.36 -1.32 -7.88
N VAL A 664 -21.05 -0.16 -8.47
CA VAL A 664 -19.68 0.30 -8.71
C VAL A 664 -19.43 1.64 -8.04
N PRO A 665 -19.24 1.67 -6.70
CA PRO A 665 -19.15 2.91 -5.91
C PRO A 665 -18.03 3.83 -6.37
N GLN A 666 -16.97 3.28 -6.97
CA GLN A 666 -15.82 4.05 -7.45
C GLN A 666 -16.16 5.11 -8.51
N TYR A 667 -17.24 4.94 -9.28
CA TYR A 667 -17.64 5.87 -10.34
C TYR A 667 -18.87 6.72 -9.96
N ILE A 668 -19.36 6.60 -8.73
CA ILE A 668 -20.53 7.32 -8.23
C ILE A 668 -20.06 8.62 -7.58
N GLU A 669 -20.78 9.71 -7.86
CA GLU A 669 -20.58 11.01 -7.21
C GLU A 669 -21.77 11.38 -6.32
N ASN A 670 -22.97 10.92 -6.69
CA ASN A 670 -24.22 11.27 -6.04
C ASN A 670 -25.03 10.02 -5.69
N VAL A 671 -25.43 9.93 -4.44
CA VAL A 671 -26.28 8.85 -3.91
C VAL A 671 -27.62 9.46 -3.46
N ASN A 672 -28.72 8.98 -4.01
CA ASN A 672 -30.07 9.43 -3.65
C ASN A 672 -30.79 8.32 -2.91
N LEU A 673 -31.08 8.53 -1.63
CA LEU A 673 -31.72 7.57 -0.74
C LEU A 673 -33.16 7.99 -0.45
N ASN A 674 -34.06 7.02 -0.43
CA ASN A 674 -35.42 7.22 0.08
C ASN A 674 -35.38 7.29 1.63
N TYR A 675 -36.41 7.82 2.25
CA TYR A 675 -36.48 7.92 3.72
C TYR A 675 -36.36 6.59 4.45
N SER A 676 -36.70 5.46 3.82
CA SER A 676 -36.55 4.12 4.37
C SER A 676 -35.14 3.53 4.17
N GLN A 677 -34.34 4.14 3.28
CA GLN A 677 -32.95 3.80 3.01
C GLN A 677 -32.03 4.74 3.81
N ASN A 678 -32.11 4.68 5.12
CA ASN A 678 -31.45 5.63 6.02
C ASN A 678 -30.20 5.08 6.69
N THR A 679 -29.76 3.88 6.31
CA THR A 679 -28.51 3.26 6.73
C THR A 679 -27.61 3.09 5.51
N ILE A 680 -26.40 3.61 5.58
CA ILE A 680 -25.40 3.46 4.53
C ILE A 680 -24.07 3.05 5.13
N SER A 681 -23.41 2.09 4.50
CA SER A 681 -22.07 1.65 4.88
C SER A 681 -21.13 1.69 3.67
N PHE A 682 -19.88 1.98 3.94
CA PHE A 682 -18.81 2.02 2.96
C PHE A 682 -17.63 1.20 3.43
N GLU A 683 -17.04 0.44 2.51
CA GLU A 683 -15.75 -0.19 2.67
C GLU A 683 -14.78 0.45 1.66
N PHE A 684 -13.63 0.91 2.13
CA PHE A 684 -12.69 1.68 1.31
C PHE A 684 -11.26 1.57 1.85
N HIS A 685 -10.29 1.81 0.97
CA HIS A 685 -8.87 1.84 1.33
C HIS A 685 -8.10 2.75 0.37
N ALA A 686 -6.86 3.06 0.74
CA ALA A 686 -5.93 3.78 -0.13
C ALA A 686 -5.08 2.75 -0.89
N ILE A 687 -4.94 2.94 -2.20
CA ILE A 687 -4.15 2.03 -3.05
C ILE A 687 -2.72 2.54 -3.12
N ASP A 688 -1.79 1.77 -2.56
CA ASP A 688 -0.35 1.95 -2.75
C ASP A 688 0.34 0.58 -2.74
N TYR A 689 0.76 0.14 -3.91
CA TYR A 689 1.43 -1.16 -4.08
C TYR A 689 2.88 -1.19 -3.60
N ALA A 690 3.43 -0.05 -3.18
CA ALA A 690 4.72 -0.01 -2.52
C ALA A 690 4.68 -0.75 -1.16
N ASP A 691 3.63 -0.53 -0.39
CA ASP A 691 3.30 -1.29 0.82
C ASP A 691 1.81 -1.13 1.16
N PRO A 692 0.94 -2.01 0.65
CA PRO A 692 -0.50 -1.90 0.86
C PRO A 692 -0.92 -1.93 2.33
N LYS A 693 -0.14 -2.60 3.20
CA LYS A 693 -0.44 -2.73 4.64
C LYS A 693 -0.08 -1.47 5.43
N ALA A 694 0.83 -0.65 4.92
CA ALA A 694 1.25 0.59 5.56
C ALA A 694 0.31 1.77 5.26
N THR A 695 -0.56 1.65 4.25
CA THR A 695 -1.54 2.70 3.92
C THR A 695 -2.52 2.94 5.05
N ARG A 696 -3.09 4.14 5.14
CA ARG A 696 -4.17 4.48 6.08
C ARG A 696 -5.21 5.34 5.38
N VAL A 697 -6.39 5.38 5.95
CA VAL A 697 -7.49 6.22 5.48
C VAL A 697 -8.09 6.98 6.65
N MET A 698 -8.59 8.18 6.38
CA MET A 698 -9.45 8.91 7.30
C MET A 698 -10.68 9.42 6.55
N TYR A 699 -11.79 9.45 7.25
CA TYR A 699 -13.09 9.76 6.65
C TYR A 699 -13.96 10.61 7.55
N LYS A 700 -14.92 11.28 6.95
CA LYS A 700 -15.89 12.15 7.64
C LYS A 700 -17.19 12.22 6.84
N LEU A 701 -18.32 12.08 7.51
CA LEU A 701 -19.61 12.44 6.97
C LEU A 701 -19.99 13.84 7.43
N VAL A 702 -19.82 14.83 6.57
CA VAL A 702 -20.16 16.23 6.86
C VAL A 702 -21.67 16.32 7.13
N GLY A 703 -22.01 16.87 8.29
CA GLY A 703 -23.38 16.93 8.81
C GLY A 703 -23.67 15.89 9.89
N VAL A 704 -22.72 14.97 10.19
CA VAL A 704 -22.82 13.98 11.27
C VAL A 704 -21.57 14.00 12.13
N ASP A 705 -20.39 13.88 11.51
CA ASP A 705 -19.12 13.84 12.24
C ASP A 705 -18.57 15.27 12.47
N GLU A 706 -17.99 15.53 13.62
CA GLU A 706 -17.31 16.79 13.94
C GLU A 706 -15.93 16.84 13.26
N ASP A 707 -15.14 15.77 13.35
CA ASP A 707 -13.79 15.65 12.82
C ASP A 707 -13.60 14.39 11.96
N TYR A 708 -12.45 14.31 11.29
CA TYR A 708 -12.08 13.10 10.55
C TYR A 708 -11.77 11.93 11.50
N VAL A 709 -12.34 10.79 11.21
CA VAL A 709 -12.09 9.52 11.88
C VAL A 709 -10.99 8.77 11.13
N GLN A 710 -9.87 8.50 11.78
CA GLN A 710 -8.77 7.75 11.19
C GLN A 710 -8.93 6.25 11.42
N SER A 711 -8.79 5.44 10.35
CA SER A 711 -8.75 3.99 10.46
C SER A 711 -7.45 3.53 11.12
N LYS A 712 -7.54 2.49 11.96
CA LYS A 712 -6.36 1.83 12.57
C LYS A 712 -5.66 0.88 11.61
N THR A 713 -6.34 0.43 10.58
CA THR A 713 -5.86 -0.52 9.56
C THR A 713 -5.77 0.16 8.20
N ALA A 714 -5.17 -0.50 7.22
CA ALA A 714 -5.15 -0.04 5.84
C ALA A 714 -6.56 0.06 5.24
N GLN A 715 -7.49 -0.79 5.72
CA GLN A 715 -8.88 -0.80 5.32
C GLN A 715 -9.70 0.10 6.23
N GLY A 716 -10.57 0.92 5.64
CA GLY A 716 -11.56 1.74 6.31
C GLY A 716 -12.96 1.15 6.17
N PHE A 717 -13.71 1.21 7.24
CA PHE A 717 -15.14 0.88 7.26
C PHE A 717 -15.90 2.00 7.96
N ALA A 718 -16.91 2.53 7.28
CA ALA A 718 -17.78 3.57 7.83
C ALA A 718 -19.24 3.12 7.73
N ARG A 719 -19.98 3.18 8.82
CA ARG A 719 -21.40 2.87 8.84
C ARG A 719 -22.19 3.98 9.53
N TYR A 720 -23.15 4.54 8.84
CA TYR A 720 -24.04 5.57 9.33
C TYR A 720 -25.47 5.06 9.31
N THR A 721 -26.10 5.05 10.47
CA THR A 721 -27.45 4.54 10.64
C THR A 721 -28.42 5.65 10.99
N ASN A 722 -29.69 5.50 10.60
CA ASN A 722 -30.76 6.43 10.92
C ASN A 722 -30.49 7.87 10.50
N LEU A 723 -29.96 8.04 9.29
CA LEU A 723 -29.74 9.36 8.70
C LEU A 723 -31.05 10.10 8.51
N SER A 724 -31.12 11.30 9.06
CA SER A 724 -32.28 12.19 8.88
C SER A 724 -32.37 12.67 7.42
N PRO A 725 -33.59 13.02 6.94
CA PRO A 725 -33.73 13.68 5.63
C PRO A 725 -32.83 14.91 5.53
N GLY A 726 -31.93 14.93 4.51
CA GLY A 726 -30.94 15.99 4.36
C GLY A 726 -29.95 15.75 3.25
N ARG A 727 -28.95 16.61 3.18
CA ARG A 727 -27.78 16.47 2.29
C ARG A 727 -26.55 16.30 3.14
N TYR A 728 -25.76 15.29 2.79
CA TYR A 728 -24.51 14.94 3.45
C TYR A 728 -23.41 14.84 2.42
N THR A 729 -22.18 15.06 2.84
CA THR A 729 -21.00 14.84 2.00
C THR A 729 -20.10 13.85 2.72
N PHE A 730 -19.93 12.66 2.17
CA PHE A 730 -18.94 11.70 2.65
C PHE A 730 -17.60 12.02 2.03
N SER A 731 -16.59 12.23 2.85
CA SER A 731 -15.25 12.68 2.48
C SER A 731 -14.22 11.69 2.98
N ILE A 732 -13.30 11.25 2.11
CA ILE A 732 -12.28 10.26 2.43
C ILE A 732 -10.92 10.80 1.99
N LEU A 733 -9.91 10.68 2.85
CA LEU A 733 -8.50 10.95 2.54
C LEU A 733 -7.69 9.66 2.67
N GLY A 734 -6.79 9.45 1.74
CA GLY A 734 -5.84 8.34 1.75
C GLY A 734 -4.45 8.80 2.15
N MET A 735 -3.72 7.94 2.83
CA MET A 735 -2.30 8.10 3.14
C MET A 735 -1.51 7.02 2.39
N ASN A 736 -0.46 7.42 1.70
CA ASN A 736 0.42 6.47 1.04
C ASN A 736 1.29 5.70 2.05
N SER A 737 2.00 4.68 1.58
CA SER A 737 2.87 3.83 2.40
C SER A 737 4.05 4.57 3.03
N ASP A 738 4.37 5.77 2.56
CA ASP A 738 5.39 6.65 3.11
C ASP A 738 4.85 7.69 4.10
N GLY A 739 3.55 7.62 4.45
CA GLY A 739 2.93 8.47 5.47
C GLY A 739 2.42 9.81 4.94
N HIS A 740 2.36 10.01 3.63
CA HIS A 740 1.86 11.25 3.04
C HIS A 740 0.36 11.18 2.79
N TRP A 741 -0.41 12.11 3.35
CA TRP A 741 -1.85 12.23 3.14
C TRP A 741 -2.18 12.95 1.86
N ASN A 742 -3.25 12.54 1.19
CA ASN A 742 -3.78 13.27 0.04
C ASN A 742 -4.22 14.67 0.44
N GLU A 743 -3.90 15.67 -0.40
CA GLU A 743 -4.33 17.05 -0.18
C GLU A 743 -5.82 17.24 -0.48
N THR A 744 -6.35 16.50 -1.44
CA THR A 744 -7.76 16.57 -1.87
C THR A 744 -8.51 15.30 -1.49
N PRO A 745 -9.64 15.43 -0.78
CA PRO A 745 -10.44 14.27 -0.42
C PRO A 745 -11.24 13.73 -1.63
N ARG A 746 -11.47 12.44 -1.65
CA ARG A 746 -12.53 11.83 -2.45
C ARG A 746 -13.86 12.10 -1.78
N THR A 747 -14.84 12.65 -2.50
CA THR A 747 -16.14 13.03 -1.92
C THR A 747 -17.31 12.39 -2.63
N PHE A 748 -18.38 12.12 -1.87
CA PHE A 748 -19.68 11.68 -2.35
C PHE A 748 -20.76 12.59 -1.80
N GLN A 749 -21.74 12.96 -2.63
CA GLN A 749 -22.94 13.64 -2.20
C GLN A 749 -24.03 12.63 -1.89
N ILE A 750 -24.49 12.59 -0.65
CA ILE A 750 -25.58 11.71 -0.21
C ILE A 750 -26.80 12.57 0.09
N ARG A 751 -27.91 12.24 -0.54
CA ARG A 751 -29.20 12.93 -0.32
C ARG A 751 -30.23 11.94 0.18
N VAL A 752 -30.68 12.13 1.41
CA VAL A 752 -31.80 11.38 1.99
C VAL A 752 -33.06 12.19 1.78
N HIS A 753 -34.02 11.65 1.03
CA HIS A 753 -35.27 12.30 0.74
C HIS A 753 -36.20 12.19 1.95
N PRO A 754 -36.96 13.26 2.27
CA PRO A 754 -37.98 13.20 3.30
C PRO A 754 -39.15 12.28 2.88
N PRO A 755 -39.81 11.63 3.83
CA PRO A 755 -41.06 10.90 3.56
C PRO A 755 -42.09 11.85 2.98
N PHE A 756 -43.01 11.31 2.13
CA PHE A 756 -43.97 12.13 1.40
C PHE A 756 -44.82 13.00 2.30
N TYR A 757 -45.10 12.54 3.54
CA TYR A 757 -45.90 13.29 4.53
C TYR A 757 -45.16 14.49 5.15
N LEU A 758 -43.85 14.63 5.01
CA LEU A 758 -43.05 15.79 5.41
C LEU A 758 -42.72 16.72 4.23
N THR A 759 -43.20 16.42 3.04
CA THR A 759 -42.98 17.30 1.88
C THR A 759 -43.86 18.51 1.95
N TRP A 760 -43.40 19.68 1.44
CA TRP A 760 -44.10 20.94 1.50
C TRP A 760 -45.52 20.88 0.88
N TRP A 761 -45.70 20.15 -0.22
CA TRP A 761 -46.96 20.00 -0.90
C TRP A 761 -47.93 19.18 -0.08
N PHE A 762 -47.49 18.08 0.55
CA PHE A 762 -48.36 17.24 1.39
C PHE A 762 -48.77 17.99 2.65
N ILE A 763 -47.82 18.67 3.33
CA ILE A 763 -48.12 19.51 4.50
C ILE A 763 -49.10 20.61 4.11
N SER A 764 -48.91 21.25 2.94
CA SER A 764 -49.84 22.29 2.44
C SER A 764 -51.24 21.73 2.18
N ILE A 765 -51.35 20.59 1.50
CA ILE A 765 -52.62 19.93 1.22
C ILE A 765 -53.30 19.49 2.53
N SER A 766 -52.55 18.87 3.43
CA SER A 766 -53.07 18.41 4.73
C SER A 766 -53.51 19.58 5.59
N SER A 767 -52.74 20.67 5.62
CA SER A 767 -53.13 21.91 6.33
C SER A 767 -54.39 22.53 5.73
N LEU A 768 -54.48 22.58 4.40
CA LEU A 768 -55.67 23.06 3.70
C LEU A 768 -56.89 22.21 3.98
N ALA A 769 -56.70 20.87 4.02
CA ALA A 769 -57.78 19.94 4.37
C ALA A 769 -58.22 20.11 5.82
N ILE A 770 -57.29 20.29 6.76
CA ILE A 770 -57.63 20.56 8.18
C ILE A 770 -58.34 21.89 8.33
N ILE A 771 -57.87 22.96 7.67
CA ILE A 771 -58.52 24.27 7.67
C ILE A 771 -59.92 24.19 7.04
N SER A 772 -60.04 23.47 5.93
CA SER A 772 -61.35 23.23 5.28
C SER A 772 -62.29 22.48 6.18
N LEU A 773 -61.82 21.44 6.89
CA LEU A 773 -62.61 20.67 7.84
C LEU A 773 -63.05 21.53 9.04
N LEU A 774 -62.13 22.33 9.57
CA LEU A 774 -62.43 23.30 10.62
C LEU A 774 -63.44 24.33 10.17
N TYR A 775 -63.25 24.89 8.96
CA TYR A 775 -64.25 25.84 8.37
C TYR A 775 -65.59 25.19 8.21
N TRP A 776 -65.63 23.93 7.71
CA TRP A 776 -66.91 23.22 7.50
C TRP A 776 -67.59 22.90 8.84
N THR A 777 -66.84 22.47 9.86
CA THR A 777 -67.40 22.20 11.20
C THR A 777 -67.92 23.47 11.87
N VAL A 778 -67.09 24.54 11.83
CA VAL A 778 -67.53 25.87 12.33
C VAL A 778 -68.77 26.37 11.60
N ARG A 779 -68.70 26.29 10.26
CA ARG A 779 -69.88 26.73 9.42
C ARG A 779 -71.14 25.88 9.70
N SER A 780 -70.97 24.52 9.86
CA SER A 780 -72.05 23.63 10.24
C SER A 780 -72.59 23.94 11.63
N TYR A 781 -71.73 24.25 12.59
CA TYR A 781 -72.11 24.68 13.93
C TYR A 781 -72.94 25.98 13.90
N TYR A 782 -72.39 26.96 13.18
CA TYR A 782 -73.14 28.24 13.04
C TYR A 782 -74.45 28.11 12.24
N ARG A 783 -74.47 27.29 11.20
CA ARG A 783 -75.77 26.95 10.47
C ARG A 783 -76.74 26.34 11.40
N ARG A 784 -76.37 25.30 12.17
CA ARG A 784 -77.23 24.66 13.14
C ARG A 784 -77.72 25.65 14.22
N LYS A 785 -76.84 26.52 14.67
CA LYS A 785 -77.20 27.55 15.63
C LYS A 785 -78.14 28.59 15.03
N LEU A 786 -77.91 28.95 13.77
CA LEU A 786 -78.80 29.89 13.04
C LEU A 786 -80.15 29.28 12.73
N GLU A 787 -80.24 28.00 12.33
CA GLU A 787 -81.46 27.27 12.12
C GLU A 787 -82.26 27.19 13.39
N LYS A 788 -81.62 26.84 14.51
CA LYS A 788 -82.25 26.85 15.85
C LYS A 788 -82.81 28.27 16.17
N LYS A 789 -81.98 29.27 15.92
CA LYS A 789 -82.45 30.69 16.16
C LYS A 789 -83.63 31.08 15.24
N ASN A 790 -83.55 30.69 13.96
CA ASN A 790 -84.66 30.95 13.03
C ASN A 790 -85.86 30.10 13.37
N GLN A 791 -85.76 28.91 13.90
CA GLN A 791 -86.89 28.12 14.41
C GLN A 791 -87.53 28.88 15.57
N LEU A 792 -86.76 29.31 16.55
CA LEU A 792 -87.19 30.05 17.70
C LEU A 792 -87.86 31.35 17.29
N LEU A 793 -87.30 32.12 16.29
CA LEU A 793 -87.93 33.29 15.74
C LEU A 793 -89.23 32.98 15.02
N ARG A 794 -89.37 31.86 14.29
CA ARG A 794 -90.55 31.38 13.67
C ARG A 794 -91.62 31.03 14.71
N GLU A 795 -91.26 30.35 15.78
CA GLU A 795 -92.10 30.03 16.92
C GLU A 795 -92.55 31.29 17.60
N GLN A 796 -91.64 32.26 17.86
CA GLN A 796 -92.04 33.54 18.42
C GLN A 796 -92.96 34.35 17.48
N ALA A 797 -92.71 34.36 16.17
CA ALA A 797 -93.53 34.95 15.20
C ALA A 797 -94.92 34.34 15.08
N LEU A 798 -94.93 32.94 15.27
CA LEU A 798 -96.21 32.20 15.31
C LEU A 798 -96.99 32.53 16.55
N ILE A 799 -96.32 32.65 17.71
CA ILE A 799 -96.91 33.04 19.00
C ILE A 799 -97.44 34.45 18.89
N ILE A 800 -96.65 35.40 18.31
CA ILE A 800 -97.08 36.79 18.08
C ILE A 800 -98.33 36.82 17.12
N LYS A 801 -98.31 36.04 16.04
CA LYS A 801 -99.36 35.89 15.09
C LYS A 801 -100.63 35.30 15.72
N ASN A 802 -100.43 34.27 16.57
CA ASN A 802 -101.51 33.68 17.36
C ASN A 802 -102.01 34.64 18.45
N GLN A 803 -101.15 35.45 19.09
CA GLN A 803 -101.57 36.49 20.03
C GLN A 803 -102.36 37.59 19.30
N GLN A 804 -101.88 38.04 18.15
CA GLN A 804 -102.60 38.98 17.32
C GLN A 804 -103.96 38.39 16.80
N ALA A 805 -103.98 37.09 16.43
CA ALA A 805 -105.20 36.42 16.08
C ALA A 805 -106.11 36.28 17.29
N ILE A 806 -105.61 35.99 18.48
CA ILE A 806 -106.32 35.95 19.73
C ILE A 806 -106.84 37.34 20.15
N GLU A 807 -106.01 38.38 19.92
CA GLU A 807 -106.42 39.77 20.20
C GLU A 807 -107.46 40.22 19.18
N HIS A 808 -107.31 39.84 17.91
CA HIS A 808 -108.36 40.05 16.91
C HIS A 808 -109.60 39.26 17.25
N GLU A 809 -109.45 37.98 17.72
CA GLU A 809 -110.60 37.14 18.18
C GLU A 809 -111.15 37.64 19.49
N ARG A 810 -110.28 38.19 20.43
CA ARG A 810 -110.76 38.89 21.64
C ARG A 810 -111.49 40.13 21.33
N THR A 811 -111.00 40.90 20.33
CA THR A 811 -111.71 42.12 19.88
C THR A 811 -112.98 41.73 19.21
N ARG A 812 -113.03 40.63 18.47
CA ARG A 812 -114.23 40.03 17.93
C ARG A 812 -115.08 39.45 19.00
N ILE A 813 -114.51 38.68 19.94
CA ILE A 813 -115.22 38.10 21.07
C ILE A 813 -115.64 39.17 22.08
N ALA A 814 -114.82 40.23 22.30
CA ALA A 814 -115.20 41.40 23.12
C ALA A 814 -116.34 42.11 22.51
N SER A 815 -116.40 42.08 21.18
CA SER A 815 -117.62 42.63 20.47
C SER A 815 -118.79 41.70 20.49
N GLU A 816 -118.51 40.34 20.56
CA GLU A 816 -119.55 39.32 20.69
C GLU A 816 -119.85 38.92 22.14
N MET A 817 -118.85 39.12 23.09
CA MET A 817 -118.95 38.77 24.49
C MET A 817 -119.43 39.92 25.38
N HIS A 818 -119.86 40.96 24.86
CA HIS A 818 -120.74 41.80 25.65
C HIS A 818 -122.09 41.05 25.86
N ASP A 819 -122.28 39.93 25.11
CA ASP A 819 -123.47 39.14 25.22
C ASP A 819 -123.35 37.76 25.84
N ASP A 820 -122.09 37.23 26.12
CA ASP A 820 -121.94 35.90 26.77
C ASP A 820 -120.81 35.84 27.77
N LEU A 821 -120.94 36.25 29.02
CA LEU A 821 -120.10 36.02 30.18
C LEU A 821 -120.26 34.58 30.62
N GLY A 822 -119.27 33.76 30.36
CA GLY A 822 -119.31 32.53 31.12
C GLY A 822 -118.40 31.33 30.80
N SER A 823 -117.42 31.32 29.88
CA SER A 823 -116.65 30.04 29.63
C SER A 823 -115.14 30.12 29.45
N GLY A 824 -114.55 31.24 29.86
CA GLY A 824 -113.04 31.48 29.52
C GLY A 824 -112.05 31.06 30.52
N LEU A 825 -112.31 30.50 31.69
CA LEU A 825 -111.27 30.30 32.80
C LEU A 825 -110.51 29.00 32.82
N THR A 826 -110.82 28.03 31.96
CA THR A 826 -110.24 26.69 32.06
C THR A 826 -109.06 26.41 31.14
N THR A 827 -108.82 27.24 30.12
CA THR A 827 -107.80 27.02 29.08
C THR A 827 -106.44 27.57 29.48
N ILE A 828 -106.36 28.55 30.38
CA ILE A 828 -105.10 29.17 30.76
C ILE A 828 -104.22 28.30 31.67
N ARG A 829 -104.80 27.39 32.42
CA ARG A 829 -104.09 26.50 33.36
C ARG A 829 -103.32 25.40 32.67
N TYR A 830 -103.71 24.90 31.51
CA TYR A 830 -103.09 23.79 30.79
C TYR A 830 -101.87 24.24 30.02
N LEU A 831 -101.77 25.46 29.59
CA LEU A 831 -100.61 25.96 28.86
C LEU A 831 -99.41 26.32 29.75
N SER A 832 -99.65 26.68 30.98
CA SER A 832 -98.59 26.97 31.96
C SER A 832 -97.85 25.67 32.47
N ASP A 833 -98.54 24.59 32.59
CA ASP A 833 -98.03 23.30 33.03
C ASP A 833 -97.12 22.63 31.93
N LYS A 834 -97.37 22.90 30.63
CA LYS A 834 -96.60 22.40 29.53
C LYS A 834 -95.24 23.08 29.36
N ALA A 835 -95.18 24.39 29.68
CA ALA A 835 -93.95 25.17 29.67
C ALA A 835 -93.05 24.80 30.82
N LEU A 836 -93.54 24.34 31.96
CA LEU A 836 -92.74 23.89 33.10
C LEU A 836 -92.11 22.50 32.90
N MET A 837 -92.75 21.62 32.05
CA MET A 837 -92.13 20.30 31.71
C MET A 837 -90.99 20.41 30.72
N GLN A 838 -90.99 21.38 29.79
CA GLN A 838 -89.85 21.63 28.85
C GLN A 838 -88.66 22.26 29.52
N ALA A 839 -88.81 22.95 30.64
CA ALA A 839 -87.69 23.51 31.42
C ALA A 839 -86.98 22.46 32.30
N LYS A 840 -87.59 21.33 32.60
CA LYS A 840 -86.95 20.24 33.36
C LYS A 840 -86.03 19.33 32.55
N ASP A 841 -86.30 19.25 31.25
CA ASP A 841 -85.40 18.41 30.40
C ASP A 841 -84.04 19.13 30.03
N THR A 842 -83.88 20.38 30.38
CA THR A 842 -82.60 21.16 30.14
C THR A 842 -81.72 21.11 31.33
N GLU A 843 -82.19 20.71 32.52
CA GLU A 843 -81.26 20.61 33.69
C GLU A 843 -80.67 19.21 33.90
N GLU A 844 -81.23 18.17 33.25
CA GLU A 844 -80.63 16.84 33.28
C GLU A 844 -79.52 16.63 32.22
N ALA A 845 -79.35 17.49 31.24
CA ALA A 845 -78.32 17.42 30.22
C ALA A 845 -76.95 18.00 30.69
N GLU A 846 -76.84 18.73 31.77
CA GLU A 846 -75.62 19.25 32.36
C GLU A 846 -75.01 18.36 33.42
N GLN A 847 -75.59 17.19 33.78
CA GLN A 847 -74.97 16.27 34.73
C GLN A 847 -74.38 15.01 34.07
N ILE A 848 -74.24 14.94 32.74
CA ILE A 848 -73.53 13.85 32.04
C ILE A 848 -72.54 14.48 31.06
N GLN A 849 -71.57 15.19 31.63
CA GLN A 849 -70.25 15.43 31.02
C GLN A 849 -69.19 15.13 32.01
#